data_93041dc570703145a37c8ac4bd01e72f
#
_entry.id   93041dc570703145a37c8ac4bd01e72f
#
_cell.length_a   1.000
_cell.length_b   1.000
_cell.length_c   1.000
_cell.angle_alpha   90.00
_cell.angle_beta   90.00
_cell.angle_gamma   90.00
#
_symmetry.space_group_name_H-M   'P 1'
#
loop_
_entity.id
_entity.type
_entity.pdbx_description
1 polymer ?
#
loop_
_entity_poly.entity_id
_entity_poly.type
_entity_poly.pdbx_seq_one_letter_code
_entity_poly.pdbx_strand_id
1 'polypeptide(L)'
;MKYRRWNIAPEKPEAQARLQAAGYPYLVSAVLAARGVESPEQAAAFLEREDKLTLSPFLMKDMDKAAARLQEALARQERIAVFGDYDVDGITATCILVDYLKRRGADVVHYIPRRIEDGYGLSCDAIQGLYDHGVRLLVTVDCGITGVEEVDFANRLGLDVVITDHHECREELPRAVAVVDPHRADCTYPFKHLAGCGVALKLVLAMGGAEREASLFARYCTLAAIGTVADVMQMSGENRTIVSQGLSALEKSDLIGLHALLREAGLSGKEISSVQIGFILAPRINAAGRMGEADKAAELLLCDDPEAAERMAKELCALNRERQNVEQEIYVQAEEMIGHMPTRQRSALVLESSRWHQGVVGIVASRLSEKYSRPSFMIHLNGRTGKGSCRSWGGFNLFAALESCKDLLLGFGGHELAAGFTIDRENIPAFRERMNEYARSYCNGHPPEPALEVDAAIAHPGEVTLEELEALSVLEPYGSGNARPLFCLLGATLLRTQNVGQNRHLKLRLGKGCAQFDGIFFSTVAERCGCAVGDRVDAAFYLQINEFRGNRTVQLQMVDIRPSLCASGREQEALTLVTRCAEGELLSQREARRVMPTREQFAAAWRFLERAVPEEGLSADRLPLLRHIAAEMHGAEPFLHAAACVAVFKERGLLEWQETGDAAELHLCRGKRVSLEQSPLMASLRFDGEKGGGAL
;
A
#
# COMPACT_ATOMS: atom_id res chain seq x y z
N MET A 1 -17.55 5.36 -0.97
CA MET A 1 -16.32 5.85 -0.30
C MET A 1 -15.54 4.66 0.23
N LYS A 2 -14.25 4.56 -0.11
CA LYS A 2 -13.36 3.50 0.41
C LYS A 2 -12.75 3.91 1.74
N TYR A 3 -12.43 5.20 1.89
CA TYR A 3 -11.79 5.77 3.07
C TYR A 3 -12.71 6.83 3.71
N ARG A 4 -13.02 6.67 5.00
CA ARG A 4 -13.80 7.68 5.74
C ARG A 4 -12.98 8.90 6.10
N ARG A 5 -11.68 8.69 6.36
CA ARG A 5 -10.77 9.75 6.78
C ARG A 5 -9.62 9.91 5.79
N TRP A 6 -9.30 11.15 5.43
CA TRP A 6 -8.11 11.51 4.70
C TRP A 6 -7.20 12.31 5.62
N ASN A 7 -5.99 11.83 5.84
CA ASN A 7 -4.94 12.54 6.54
C ASN A 7 -4.13 13.29 5.49
N ILE A 8 -4.48 14.55 5.27
CA ILE A 8 -3.76 15.41 4.33
C ILE A 8 -2.60 16.02 5.09
N ALA A 9 -1.38 15.86 4.57
CA ALA A 9 -0.21 16.45 5.18
C ALA A 9 -0.36 17.99 5.24
N PRO A 10 0.00 18.62 6.36
CA PRO A 10 -0.13 20.07 6.51
C PRO A 10 0.74 20.80 5.48
N GLU A 11 0.18 21.83 4.88
CA GLU A 11 0.93 22.69 3.96
C GLU A 11 2.08 23.38 4.70
N LYS A 12 3.26 23.41 4.06
CA LYS A 12 4.46 24.10 4.55
C LYS A 12 4.93 25.13 3.52
N PRO A 13 4.20 26.25 3.36
CA PRO A 13 4.42 27.19 2.27
C PRO A 13 5.81 27.81 2.26
N GLU A 14 6.40 28.06 3.44
CA GLU A 14 7.75 28.62 3.54
C GLU A 14 8.83 27.61 3.08
N ALA A 15 8.69 26.33 3.45
CA ALA A 15 9.61 25.28 3.00
C ALA A 15 9.47 25.06 1.50
N GLN A 16 8.24 24.97 0.99
CA GLN A 16 7.96 24.84 -0.43
C GLN A 16 8.54 26.01 -1.23
N ALA A 17 8.35 27.26 -0.78
CA ALA A 17 8.89 28.45 -1.44
C ALA A 17 10.44 28.44 -1.47
N ARG A 18 11.11 27.99 -0.38
CA ARG A 18 12.58 27.83 -0.37
C ARG A 18 13.06 26.83 -1.40
N LEU A 19 12.39 25.68 -1.50
CA LEU A 19 12.72 24.64 -2.48
C LEU A 19 12.48 25.14 -3.91
N GLN A 20 11.36 25.84 -4.18
CA GLN A 20 11.10 26.43 -5.49
C GLN A 20 12.14 27.50 -5.86
N ALA A 21 12.56 28.34 -4.91
CA ALA A 21 13.63 29.32 -5.14
C ALA A 21 14.98 28.66 -5.47
N ALA A 22 15.22 27.41 -5.01
CA ALA A 22 16.37 26.60 -5.37
C ALA A 22 16.21 25.84 -6.70
N GLY A 23 15.08 26.03 -7.41
CA GLY A 23 14.84 25.46 -8.74
C GLY A 23 14.05 24.13 -8.74
N TYR A 24 13.53 23.66 -7.59
CA TYR A 24 12.67 22.49 -7.59
C TYR A 24 11.27 22.83 -8.10
N PRO A 25 10.68 21.99 -8.99
CA PRO A 25 9.34 22.17 -9.52
C PRO A 25 8.26 22.21 -8.43
N TYR A 26 7.09 22.78 -8.76
CA TYR A 26 5.98 22.99 -7.82
C TYR A 26 5.53 21.68 -7.12
N LEU A 27 5.23 20.64 -7.90
CA LEU A 27 4.77 19.35 -7.35
C LEU A 27 5.87 18.64 -6.54
N VAL A 28 7.11 18.68 -7.01
CA VAL A 28 8.27 18.09 -6.30
C VAL A 28 8.47 18.79 -4.97
N SER A 29 8.49 20.14 -4.94
CA SER A 29 8.68 20.93 -3.74
C SER A 29 7.55 20.73 -2.73
N ALA A 30 6.30 20.58 -3.19
CA ALA A 30 5.15 20.28 -2.33
C ALA A 30 5.30 18.93 -1.63
N VAL A 31 5.67 17.87 -2.38
CA VAL A 31 5.86 16.53 -1.82
C VAL A 31 7.04 16.48 -0.85
N LEU A 32 8.19 17.08 -1.22
CA LEU A 32 9.36 17.13 -0.35
C LEU A 32 9.07 17.84 0.97
N ALA A 33 8.44 19.02 0.91
CA ALA A 33 8.06 19.78 2.10
C ALA A 33 7.08 18.99 3.00
N ALA A 34 6.08 18.34 2.40
CA ALA A 34 5.13 17.49 3.13
C ALA A 34 5.82 16.34 3.87
N ARG A 35 6.86 15.75 3.28
CA ARG A 35 7.68 14.66 3.84
C ARG A 35 8.77 15.14 4.81
N GLY A 36 8.80 16.42 5.16
CA GLY A 36 9.74 16.96 6.14
C GLY A 36 11.10 17.37 5.56
N VAL A 37 11.25 17.42 4.23
CA VAL A 37 12.44 17.92 3.53
C VAL A 37 12.24 19.42 3.33
N GLU A 38 12.89 20.25 4.17
CA GLU A 38 12.59 21.69 4.26
C GLU A 38 13.67 22.60 3.72
N SER A 39 14.84 22.06 3.36
CA SER A 39 15.93 22.82 2.79
C SER A 39 16.47 22.23 1.49
N PRO A 40 17.10 23.04 0.60
CA PRO A 40 17.72 22.55 -0.63
C PRO A 40 18.80 21.48 -0.38
N GLU A 41 19.56 21.58 0.72
CA GLU A 41 20.60 20.63 1.08
C GLU A 41 19.99 19.26 1.44
N GLN A 42 18.89 19.27 2.21
CA GLN A 42 18.14 18.05 2.52
C GLN A 42 17.53 17.43 1.26
N ALA A 43 17.01 18.29 0.36
CA ALA A 43 16.44 17.83 -0.91
C ALA A 43 17.52 17.21 -1.81
N ALA A 44 18.69 17.85 -1.91
CA ALA A 44 19.81 17.30 -2.65
C ALA A 44 20.23 15.93 -2.08
N ALA A 45 20.41 15.81 -0.76
CA ALA A 45 20.77 14.56 -0.10
C ALA A 45 19.69 13.46 -0.28
N PHE A 46 18.38 13.81 -0.25
CA PHE A 46 17.29 12.87 -0.48
C PHE A 46 17.24 12.39 -1.94
N LEU A 47 17.52 13.28 -2.89
CA LEU A 47 17.42 13.00 -4.33
C LEU A 47 18.72 12.45 -4.92
N GLU A 48 19.83 12.47 -4.16
CA GLU A 48 21.14 11.99 -4.61
C GLU A 48 21.06 10.53 -5.04
N ARG A 49 21.55 10.26 -6.25
CA ARG A 49 21.55 8.94 -6.90
C ARG A 49 22.98 8.50 -7.28
N GLU A 50 23.99 9.13 -6.68
CA GLU A 50 25.37 8.86 -7.03
C GLU A 50 25.86 7.48 -6.56
N ASP A 51 26.75 6.86 -7.33
CA ASP A 51 27.43 5.59 -7.02
C ASP A 51 28.22 5.62 -5.69
N LYS A 52 28.54 6.80 -5.18
CA LYS A 52 29.22 7.03 -3.90
C LYS A 52 28.39 6.65 -2.66
N LEU A 53 27.07 6.39 -2.83
CA LEU A 53 26.19 5.99 -1.74
C LEU A 53 26.27 4.49 -1.41
N THR A 54 27.07 3.70 -2.14
CA THR A 54 27.31 2.31 -1.78
C THR A 54 28.46 2.21 -0.80
N LEU A 55 28.15 1.68 0.38
CA LEU A 55 29.12 1.48 1.45
C LEU A 55 30.06 0.30 1.14
N SER A 56 31.29 0.35 1.65
CA SER A 56 32.21 -0.76 1.50
C SER A 56 31.62 -2.05 2.10
N PRO A 57 31.64 -3.18 1.36
CA PRO A 57 31.11 -4.46 1.87
C PRO A 57 31.85 -4.95 3.12
N PHE A 58 33.12 -4.60 3.29
CA PHE A 58 33.93 -4.99 4.43
C PHE A 58 33.57 -4.31 5.75
N LEU A 59 32.61 -3.37 5.75
CA LEU A 59 32.01 -2.86 6.98
C LEU A 59 31.01 -3.86 7.60
N MET A 60 30.52 -4.84 6.82
CA MET A 60 29.71 -5.92 7.36
C MET A 60 30.58 -6.93 8.11
N LYS A 61 30.11 -7.34 9.26
CA LYS A 61 30.76 -8.35 10.07
C LYS A 61 30.93 -9.66 9.31
N ASP A 62 32.09 -10.28 9.39
CA ASP A 62 32.48 -11.55 8.76
C ASP A 62 32.50 -11.55 7.21
N MET A 63 32.28 -10.40 6.53
CA MET A 63 32.34 -10.30 5.07
C MET A 63 33.75 -10.69 4.54
N ASP A 64 34.79 -10.34 5.26
CA ASP A 64 36.17 -10.71 4.95
C ASP A 64 36.38 -12.23 5.00
N LYS A 65 35.84 -12.89 6.04
CA LYS A 65 35.90 -14.35 6.20
C LYS A 65 35.07 -15.06 5.11
N ALA A 66 33.87 -14.56 4.81
CA ALA A 66 33.03 -15.09 3.76
C ALA A 66 33.71 -15.05 2.39
N ALA A 67 34.26 -13.88 2.03
CA ALA A 67 35.00 -13.70 0.78
C ALA A 67 36.23 -14.58 0.71
N ALA A 68 37.02 -14.67 1.80
CA ALA A 68 38.22 -15.51 1.88
C ALA A 68 37.87 -17.01 1.71
N ARG A 69 36.81 -17.52 2.39
CA ARG A 69 36.45 -18.94 2.30
C ARG A 69 35.95 -19.30 0.90
N LEU A 70 35.19 -18.41 0.25
CA LEU A 70 34.75 -18.61 -1.16
C LEU A 70 35.95 -18.57 -2.13
N GLN A 71 36.91 -17.67 -1.94
CA GLN A 71 38.15 -17.62 -2.74
C GLN A 71 38.97 -18.89 -2.56
N GLU A 72 39.06 -19.42 -1.33
CA GLU A 72 39.69 -20.71 -1.05
C GLU A 72 39.00 -21.86 -1.76
N ALA A 73 37.68 -21.92 -1.74
CA ALA A 73 36.91 -22.93 -2.45
C ALA A 73 37.18 -22.88 -3.97
N LEU A 74 37.21 -21.68 -4.56
CA LEU A 74 37.57 -21.48 -5.96
C LEU A 74 38.98 -21.99 -6.26
N ALA A 75 39.98 -21.68 -5.40
CA ALA A 75 41.36 -22.10 -5.59
C ALA A 75 41.53 -23.62 -5.47
N ARG A 76 40.74 -24.27 -4.62
CA ARG A 76 40.75 -25.72 -4.40
C ARG A 76 39.82 -26.48 -5.34
N GLN A 77 39.05 -25.77 -6.18
CA GLN A 77 38.00 -26.34 -7.04
C GLN A 77 36.98 -27.19 -6.26
N GLU A 78 36.66 -26.72 -5.06
CA GLU A 78 35.62 -27.35 -4.24
C GLU A 78 34.24 -27.15 -4.91
N ARG A 79 33.38 -28.17 -4.81
CA ARG A 79 31.99 -28.03 -5.25
C ARG A 79 31.21 -27.20 -4.26
N ILE A 80 30.59 -26.11 -4.75
CA ILE A 80 29.87 -25.12 -3.96
C ILE A 80 28.36 -25.28 -4.20
N ALA A 81 27.57 -25.25 -3.14
CA ALA A 81 26.13 -25.08 -3.25
C ALA A 81 25.71 -23.70 -2.79
N VAL A 82 24.90 -23.00 -3.58
CA VAL A 82 24.21 -21.79 -3.19
C VAL A 82 22.78 -22.16 -2.82
N PHE A 83 22.42 -21.97 -1.56
CA PHE A 83 21.11 -22.30 -1.02
C PHE A 83 20.32 -21.00 -0.82
N GLY A 84 19.27 -20.77 -1.60
CA GLY A 84 18.44 -19.57 -1.55
C GLY A 84 17.05 -19.81 -0.97
N ASP A 85 16.27 -18.73 -0.79
CA ASP A 85 14.84 -18.84 -0.53
C ASP A 85 14.04 -18.89 -1.84
N TYR A 86 12.77 -19.29 -1.75
CA TYR A 86 11.85 -19.52 -2.87
C TYR A 86 11.14 -18.26 -3.38
N ASP A 87 11.33 -17.10 -2.78
CA ASP A 87 10.76 -15.85 -3.24
C ASP A 87 11.69 -15.09 -4.20
N VAL A 88 11.28 -13.89 -4.63
CA VAL A 88 12.05 -13.13 -5.63
C VAL A 88 13.39 -12.68 -5.08
N ASP A 89 13.47 -12.35 -3.79
CA ASP A 89 14.73 -11.92 -3.19
C ASP A 89 15.73 -13.07 -3.13
N GLY A 90 15.33 -14.22 -2.58
CA GLY A 90 16.15 -15.43 -2.54
C GLY A 90 16.54 -15.92 -3.94
N ILE A 91 15.61 -15.91 -4.91
CA ILE A 91 15.88 -16.30 -6.30
C ILE A 91 16.91 -15.37 -6.96
N THR A 92 16.74 -14.03 -6.81
CA THR A 92 17.69 -13.07 -7.41
C THR A 92 19.04 -13.10 -6.71
N ALA A 93 19.07 -13.26 -5.38
CA ALA A 93 20.30 -13.46 -4.61
C ALA A 93 21.06 -14.70 -5.08
N THR A 94 20.35 -15.82 -5.25
CA THR A 94 20.90 -17.07 -5.80
C THR A 94 21.49 -16.84 -7.19
N CYS A 95 20.76 -16.18 -8.08
CA CYS A 95 21.22 -15.91 -9.45
C CYS A 95 22.47 -15.02 -9.48
N ILE A 96 22.54 -13.98 -8.64
CA ILE A 96 23.70 -13.10 -8.52
C ILE A 96 24.95 -13.90 -8.16
N LEU A 97 24.86 -14.73 -7.11
CA LEU A 97 26.02 -15.46 -6.62
C LEU A 97 26.43 -16.62 -7.55
N VAL A 98 25.43 -17.36 -8.07
CA VAL A 98 25.67 -18.49 -8.99
C VAL A 98 26.29 -18.02 -10.31
N ASP A 99 25.77 -16.95 -10.94
CA ASP A 99 26.37 -16.39 -12.17
C ASP A 99 27.79 -15.92 -11.94
N TYR A 100 28.04 -15.21 -10.83
CA TYR A 100 29.39 -14.76 -10.47
C TYR A 100 30.35 -15.93 -10.30
N LEU A 101 29.98 -16.97 -9.56
CA LEU A 101 30.83 -18.13 -9.30
C LEU A 101 31.09 -18.94 -10.57
N LYS A 102 30.05 -19.17 -11.41
CA LYS A 102 30.19 -19.81 -12.73
C LYS A 102 31.21 -19.09 -13.63
N ARG A 103 31.11 -17.75 -13.68
CA ARG A 103 32.06 -16.91 -14.45
C ARG A 103 33.49 -16.92 -13.91
N ARG A 104 33.66 -17.32 -12.64
CA ARG A 104 34.96 -17.54 -12.01
C ARG A 104 35.45 -18.98 -12.18
N GLY A 105 34.71 -19.83 -12.90
CA GLY A 105 35.05 -21.24 -13.19
C GLY A 105 34.76 -22.20 -12.04
N ALA A 106 33.89 -21.85 -11.09
CA ALA A 106 33.48 -22.73 -10.00
C ALA A 106 32.60 -23.89 -10.48
N ASP A 107 32.77 -25.08 -9.88
CA ASP A 107 31.74 -26.12 -9.86
C ASP A 107 30.65 -25.72 -8.84
N VAL A 108 29.60 -25.07 -9.32
CA VAL A 108 28.54 -24.51 -8.47
C VAL A 108 27.19 -25.03 -8.86
N VAL A 109 26.42 -25.45 -7.87
CA VAL A 109 25.00 -25.83 -7.97
C VAL A 109 24.16 -24.88 -7.12
N HIS A 110 22.88 -24.71 -7.46
CA HIS A 110 21.94 -24.01 -6.60
C HIS A 110 20.92 -24.98 -6.03
N TYR A 111 20.34 -24.61 -4.90
CA TYR A 111 19.23 -25.30 -4.28
C TYR A 111 18.25 -24.29 -3.76
N ILE A 112 16.99 -24.41 -4.17
CA ILE A 112 15.89 -23.58 -3.69
C ILE A 112 14.84 -24.51 -3.08
N PRO A 113 14.50 -24.36 -1.77
CA PRO A 113 13.56 -25.25 -1.11
C PRO A 113 12.15 -25.09 -1.68
N ARG A 114 11.41 -26.18 -1.72
CA ARG A 114 10.00 -26.18 -2.13
C ARG A 114 9.14 -25.67 -0.97
N ARG A 115 8.53 -24.53 -1.14
CA ARG A 115 7.73 -23.85 -0.11
C ARG A 115 6.72 -24.74 0.63
N ILE A 116 6.08 -25.68 -0.07
CA ILE A 116 5.02 -26.53 0.48
C ILE A 116 5.59 -27.78 1.16
N GLU A 117 6.59 -28.39 0.56
CA GLU A 117 7.18 -29.67 0.98
C GLU A 117 8.28 -29.47 2.02
N ASP A 118 9.28 -28.62 1.72
CA ASP A 118 10.47 -28.45 2.55
C ASP A 118 10.29 -27.33 3.60
N GLY A 119 9.44 -26.35 3.34
CA GLY A 119 9.22 -25.19 4.22
C GLY A 119 10.18 -24.04 3.91
N TYR A 120 10.52 -23.25 4.92
CA TYR A 120 11.41 -22.10 4.84
C TYR A 120 12.77 -22.43 5.46
N GLY A 121 13.85 -22.02 4.78
CA GLY A 121 15.21 -22.05 5.29
C GLY A 121 15.88 -23.43 5.12
N LEU A 122 16.98 -23.61 5.85
CA LEU A 122 17.78 -24.84 5.81
C LEU A 122 17.03 -26.04 6.36
N SER A 123 17.30 -27.24 5.83
CA SER A 123 16.85 -28.50 6.40
C SER A 123 17.98 -29.53 6.42
N CYS A 124 18.00 -30.43 7.41
CA CYS A 124 19.00 -31.48 7.52
C CYS A 124 18.98 -32.42 6.32
N ASP A 125 17.81 -32.71 5.76
CA ASP A 125 17.65 -33.58 4.60
C ASP A 125 18.28 -32.97 3.33
N ALA A 126 18.04 -31.67 3.11
CA ALA A 126 18.65 -30.95 1.98
C ALA A 126 20.18 -30.87 2.14
N ILE A 127 20.69 -30.58 3.34
CA ILE A 127 22.12 -30.56 3.65
C ILE A 127 22.77 -31.93 3.40
N GLN A 128 22.13 -33.01 3.86
CA GLN A 128 22.61 -34.37 3.63
C GLN A 128 22.68 -34.67 2.14
N GLY A 129 21.61 -34.36 1.39
CA GLY A 129 21.57 -34.53 -0.05
C GLY A 129 22.68 -33.81 -0.79
N LEU A 130 22.94 -32.54 -0.44
CA LEU A 130 24.01 -31.74 -1.02
C LEU A 130 25.40 -32.33 -0.70
N TYR A 131 25.64 -32.76 0.55
CA TYR A 131 26.87 -33.41 0.96
C TYR A 131 27.12 -34.71 0.18
N ASP A 132 26.10 -35.59 0.01
CA ASP A 132 26.18 -36.82 -0.73
C ASP A 132 26.49 -36.60 -2.22
N HIS A 133 26.08 -35.43 -2.76
CA HIS A 133 26.43 -34.99 -4.11
C HIS A 133 27.80 -34.31 -4.21
N GLY A 134 28.61 -34.38 -3.17
CA GLY A 134 30.00 -33.92 -3.17
C GLY A 134 30.22 -32.46 -2.88
N VAL A 135 29.19 -31.72 -2.40
CA VAL A 135 29.34 -30.34 -1.95
C VAL A 135 30.27 -30.27 -0.75
N ARG A 136 31.16 -29.28 -0.72
CA ARG A 136 32.11 -29.03 0.37
C ARG A 136 31.95 -27.65 0.99
N LEU A 137 31.32 -26.73 0.30
CA LEU A 137 30.96 -25.41 0.81
C LEU A 137 29.49 -25.14 0.50
N LEU A 138 28.70 -24.85 1.53
CA LEU A 138 27.34 -24.39 1.45
C LEU A 138 27.30 -22.88 1.70
N VAL A 139 26.75 -22.12 0.77
CA VAL A 139 26.55 -20.67 0.95
C VAL A 139 25.06 -20.39 0.94
N THR A 140 24.53 -19.88 2.02
CA THR A 140 23.12 -19.46 2.04
C THR A 140 23.00 -18.01 1.57
N VAL A 141 21.90 -17.72 0.90
CA VAL A 141 21.52 -16.36 0.49
C VAL A 141 20.06 -16.14 0.85
N ASP A 142 19.76 -15.02 1.50
CA ASP A 142 18.41 -14.65 1.94
C ASP A 142 17.76 -15.66 2.92
N CYS A 143 18.55 -16.44 3.60
CA CYS A 143 18.13 -17.38 4.63
C CYS A 143 19.32 -17.89 5.44
N GLY A 144 19.02 -18.59 6.53
CA GLY A 144 20.02 -19.35 7.29
C GLY A 144 20.40 -18.77 8.64
N ILE A 145 20.12 -17.48 8.92
CA ILE A 145 20.49 -16.82 10.20
C ILE A 145 19.85 -17.49 11.41
N THR A 146 18.73 -18.17 11.25
CA THR A 146 18.03 -18.88 12.32
C THR A 146 18.32 -20.38 12.37
N GLY A 147 19.11 -20.92 11.43
CA GLY A 147 19.36 -22.35 11.21
C GLY A 147 20.49 -22.92 12.08
N VAL A 148 20.42 -22.77 13.40
CA VAL A 148 21.48 -23.20 14.35
C VAL A 148 21.67 -24.72 14.30
N GLU A 149 20.60 -25.49 14.40
CA GLU A 149 20.64 -26.96 14.41
C GLU A 149 21.10 -27.55 13.07
N GLU A 150 20.65 -26.92 11.96
CA GLU A 150 21.01 -27.33 10.60
C GLU A 150 22.47 -27.07 10.30
N VAL A 151 23.01 -25.93 10.74
CA VAL A 151 24.45 -25.61 10.59
C VAL A 151 25.30 -26.52 11.47
N ASP A 152 24.88 -26.82 12.69
CA ASP A 152 25.56 -27.82 13.54
C ASP A 152 25.52 -29.22 12.90
N PHE A 153 24.45 -29.56 12.17
CA PHE A 153 24.39 -30.79 11.39
C PHE A 153 25.39 -30.76 10.24
N ALA A 154 25.46 -29.68 9.45
CA ALA A 154 26.44 -29.51 8.39
C ALA A 154 27.89 -29.64 8.90
N ASN A 155 28.20 -29.01 10.04
CA ASN A 155 29.50 -29.10 10.69
C ASN A 155 29.87 -30.53 11.07
N ARG A 156 28.91 -31.35 11.55
CA ARG A 156 29.15 -32.78 11.86
C ARG A 156 29.49 -33.60 10.63
N LEU A 157 28.98 -33.22 9.45
CA LEU A 157 29.33 -33.85 8.17
C LEU A 157 30.68 -33.38 7.62
N GLY A 158 31.27 -32.33 8.18
CA GLY A 158 32.49 -31.68 7.65
C GLY A 158 32.21 -30.80 6.43
N LEU A 159 30.98 -30.28 6.33
CA LEU A 159 30.54 -29.32 5.32
C LEU A 159 30.65 -27.91 5.87
N ASP A 160 31.51 -27.08 5.28
CA ASP A 160 31.62 -25.67 5.67
C ASP A 160 30.39 -24.89 5.22
N VAL A 161 29.93 -23.95 6.09
CA VAL A 161 28.79 -23.09 5.82
C VAL A 161 29.20 -21.63 5.89
N VAL A 162 28.77 -20.84 4.91
CA VAL A 162 28.80 -19.38 4.88
C VAL A 162 27.37 -18.90 4.80
N ILE A 163 26.95 -18.09 5.75
CA ILE A 163 25.59 -17.51 5.78
C ILE A 163 25.65 -16.08 5.28
N THR A 164 24.76 -15.73 4.31
CA THR A 164 24.41 -14.35 3.99
C THR A 164 22.90 -14.19 4.10
N ASP A 165 22.48 -13.28 4.98
CA ASP A 165 21.07 -13.10 5.32
C ASP A 165 20.82 -11.62 5.67
N HIS A 166 19.54 -11.24 5.80
CA HIS A 166 19.12 -9.91 6.21
C HIS A 166 17.94 -9.95 7.21
N HIS A 167 17.55 -11.13 7.62
CA HIS A 167 16.46 -11.31 8.58
C HIS A 167 16.91 -11.01 10.02
N GLU A 168 15.93 -10.79 10.91
CA GLU A 168 16.19 -10.56 12.33
C GLU A 168 16.93 -11.73 12.97
N CYS A 169 18.04 -11.42 13.65
CA CYS A 169 18.86 -12.40 14.34
C CYS A 169 18.22 -12.88 15.64
N ARG A 170 18.40 -14.16 15.96
CA ARG A 170 18.12 -14.69 17.31
C ARG A 170 19.32 -14.41 18.26
N GLU A 171 19.13 -14.66 19.57
CA GLU A 171 20.20 -14.53 20.56
C GLU A 171 21.37 -15.44 20.23
N GLU A 172 21.12 -16.67 19.77
CA GLU A 172 22.13 -17.63 19.35
C GLU A 172 22.25 -17.61 17.82
N LEU A 173 23.47 -17.37 17.33
CA LEU A 173 23.80 -17.40 15.93
C LEU A 173 24.35 -18.78 15.51
N PRO A 174 24.11 -19.23 14.26
CA PRO A 174 24.68 -20.46 13.73
C PRO A 174 26.23 -20.43 13.73
N ARG A 175 26.86 -21.56 14.04
CA ARG A 175 28.32 -21.72 14.10
C ARG A 175 28.91 -21.97 12.71
N ALA A 176 28.60 -21.09 11.76
CA ALA A 176 29.13 -21.12 10.40
C ALA A 176 30.57 -20.52 10.36
N VAL A 177 31.28 -20.78 9.26
CA VAL A 177 32.60 -20.18 8.98
C VAL A 177 32.54 -18.67 8.95
N ALA A 178 31.45 -18.13 8.37
CA ALA A 178 31.12 -16.72 8.38
C ALA A 178 29.59 -16.55 8.42
N VAL A 179 29.14 -15.52 9.16
CA VAL A 179 27.73 -15.11 9.24
C VAL A 179 27.65 -13.63 8.88
N VAL A 180 27.22 -13.35 7.67
CA VAL A 180 27.11 -11.98 7.12
C VAL A 180 25.66 -11.56 7.17
N ASP A 181 25.34 -10.69 8.12
CA ASP A 181 23.99 -10.12 8.26
C ASP A 181 24.11 -8.71 8.87
N PRO A 182 23.48 -7.70 8.22
CA PRO A 182 23.48 -6.33 8.76
C PRO A 182 22.82 -6.21 10.14
N HIS A 183 21.83 -7.06 10.47
CA HIS A 183 21.05 -6.99 11.71
C HIS A 183 21.75 -7.61 12.92
N ARG A 184 22.89 -8.27 12.74
CA ARG A 184 23.67 -8.79 13.89
C ARG A 184 23.98 -7.66 14.88
N ALA A 185 23.85 -7.94 16.15
CA ALA A 185 24.12 -6.97 17.22
C ALA A 185 25.57 -6.46 17.23
N ASP A 186 26.54 -7.30 16.78
CA ASP A 186 27.96 -6.96 16.69
C ASP A 186 28.38 -6.43 15.30
N CYS A 187 27.42 -6.20 14.38
CA CYS A 187 27.69 -5.65 13.06
C CYS A 187 27.58 -4.13 13.06
N THR A 188 28.65 -3.45 12.65
CA THR A 188 28.72 -1.97 12.59
C THR A 188 28.31 -1.39 11.23
N TYR A 189 27.81 -2.22 10.32
CA TYR A 189 27.34 -1.74 9.02
C TYR A 189 26.24 -0.69 9.18
N PRO A 190 26.41 0.53 8.63
CA PRO A 190 25.50 1.64 8.94
C PRO A 190 24.10 1.47 8.39
N PHE A 191 23.94 0.76 7.25
CA PHE A 191 22.65 0.58 6.58
C PHE A 191 22.11 -0.83 6.83
N LYS A 192 21.07 -0.95 7.67
CA LYS A 192 20.53 -2.24 8.11
C LYS A 192 19.49 -2.85 7.16
N HIS A 193 18.97 -2.09 6.22
CA HIS A 193 17.78 -2.44 5.42
C HIS A 193 18.11 -3.01 4.03
N LEU A 194 19.29 -3.61 3.84
CA LEU A 194 19.57 -4.34 2.60
C LEU A 194 18.63 -5.56 2.50
N ALA A 195 18.17 -5.89 1.29
CA ALA A 195 17.55 -7.16 0.97
C ALA A 195 18.61 -8.27 0.92
N GLY A 196 18.21 -9.56 0.93
CA GLY A 196 19.11 -10.70 0.79
C GLY A 196 19.93 -10.63 -0.50
N CYS A 197 19.31 -10.24 -1.63
CA CYS A 197 20.02 -9.98 -2.89
C CYS A 197 21.02 -8.81 -2.81
N GLY A 198 20.73 -7.81 -1.98
CA GLY A 198 21.66 -6.72 -1.67
C GLY A 198 22.89 -7.22 -0.91
N VAL A 199 22.71 -8.09 0.07
CA VAL A 199 23.82 -8.72 0.81
C VAL A 199 24.62 -9.65 -0.13
N ALA A 200 23.97 -10.43 -0.99
CA ALA A 200 24.63 -11.26 -2.00
C ALA A 200 25.44 -10.40 -3.01
N LEU A 201 24.89 -9.25 -3.44
CA LEU A 201 25.63 -8.28 -4.25
C LEU A 201 26.88 -7.79 -3.51
N LYS A 202 26.78 -7.43 -2.23
CA LYS A 202 27.93 -6.99 -1.42
C LYS A 202 29.01 -8.08 -1.30
N LEU A 203 28.61 -9.35 -1.16
CA LEU A 203 29.56 -10.46 -1.17
C LEU A 203 30.31 -10.58 -2.51
N VAL A 204 29.59 -10.44 -3.63
CA VAL A 204 30.22 -10.44 -4.96
C VAL A 204 31.19 -9.27 -5.14
N LEU A 205 30.84 -8.07 -4.66
CA LEU A 205 31.73 -6.90 -4.70
C LEU A 205 32.99 -7.12 -3.83
N ALA A 206 32.83 -7.70 -2.63
CA ALA A 206 33.97 -8.03 -1.74
C ALA A 206 34.94 -9.03 -2.40
N MET A 207 34.40 -10.06 -3.05
CA MET A 207 35.19 -11.06 -3.77
C MET A 207 35.88 -10.51 -5.03
N GLY A 208 35.26 -9.52 -5.68
CA GLY A 208 35.78 -8.91 -6.90
C GLY A 208 36.93 -7.92 -6.66
N GLY A 209 36.93 -7.30 -5.49
CA GLY A 209 37.87 -6.24 -5.10
C GLY A 209 37.57 -4.90 -5.80
N ALA A 210 38.25 -3.85 -5.31
CA ALA A 210 38.00 -2.46 -5.72
C ALA A 210 38.14 -2.21 -7.24
N GLU A 211 39.03 -2.90 -7.92
CA GLU A 211 39.25 -2.72 -9.36
C GLU A 211 38.03 -3.16 -10.21
N ARG A 212 37.25 -4.11 -9.72
CA ARG A 212 36.09 -4.67 -10.43
C ARG A 212 34.74 -4.22 -9.87
N GLU A 213 34.74 -3.48 -8.78
CA GLU A 213 33.54 -3.10 -8.03
C GLU A 213 32.48 -2.46 -8.96
N ALA A 214 32.85 -1.42 -9.70
CA ALA A 214 31.93 -0.72 -10.60
C ALA A 214 31.36 -1.64 -11.71
N SER A 215 32.17 -2.51 -12.28
CA SER A 215 31.73 -3.41 -13.34
C SER A 215 30.83 -4.53 -12.81
N LEU A 216 31.09 -5.06 -11.62
CA LEU A 216 30.27 -6.05 -10.96
C LEU A 216 28.96 -5.46 -10.46
N PHE A 217 29.01 -4.24 -9.91
CA PHE A 217 27.81 -3.51 -9.53
C PHE A 217 26.90 -3.29 -10.74
N ALA A 218 27.43 -2.74 -11.83
CA ALA A 218 26.66 -2.51 -13.06
C ALA A 218 26.04 -3.80 -13.62
N ARG A 219 26.73 -4.95 -13.48
CA ARG A 219 26.24 -6.23 -13.94
C ARG A 219 25.08 -6.77 -13.10
N TYR A 220 25.19 -6.70 -11.78
CA TYR A 220 24.26 -7.37 -10.87
C TYR A 220 23.22 -6.46 -10.21
N CYS A 221 23.36 -5.14 -10.32
CA CYS A 221 22.41 -4.19 -9.72
C CYS A 221 20.97 -4.38 -10.21
N THR A 222 20.78 -4.86 -11.45
CA THR A 222 19.44 -5.13 -12.01
C THR A 222 18.72 -6.25 -11.24
N LEU A 223 19.38 -7.37 -10.97
CA LEU A 223 18.82 -8.47 -10.18
C LEU A 223 18.60 -8.03 -8.73
N ALA A 224 19.58 -7.33 -8.15
CA ALA A 224 19.46 -6.79 -6.79
C ALA A 224 18.30 -5.79 -6.67
N ALA A 225 18.06 -4.96 -7.70
CA ALA A 225 16.92 -4.04 -7.72
C ALA A 225 15.58 -4.80 -7.74
N ILE A 226 15.49 -5.87 -8.51
CA ILE A 226 14.26 -6.69 -8.61
C ILE A 226 13.94 -7.33 -7.26
N GLY A 227 14.93 -7.97 -6.59
CA GLY A 227 14.75 -8.56 -5.27
C GLY A 227 14.40 -7.51 -4.21
N THR A 228 15.16 -6.41 -4.14
CA THR A 228 14.93 -5.32 -3.18
C THR A 228 13.51 -4.72 -3.28
N VAL A 229 12.99 -4.53 -4.50
CA VAL A 229 11.62 -4.05 -4.71
C VAL A 229 10.59 -5.10 -4.33
N ALA A 230 10.84 -6.37 -4.65
CA ALA A 230 9.92 -7.47 -4.41
C ALA A 230 9.77 -7.79 -2.92
N ASP A 231 10.85 -7.66 -2.16
CA ASP A 231 10.87 -7.85 -0.70
C ASP A 231 10.39 -6.61 0.08
N VAL A 232 9.92 -5.58 -0.65
CA VAL A 232 9.34 -4.36 -0.07
C VAL A 232 10.29 -3.64 0.89
N MET A 233 11.59 -3.73 0.65
CA MET A 233 12.59 -3.09 1.48
C MET A 233 12.50 -1.57 1.47
N GLN A 234 12.97 -0.92 2.54
CA GLN A 234 12.95 0.52 2.68
C GLN A 234 13.71 1.20 1.52
N MET A 235 13.02 2.06 0.75
CA MET A 235 13.52 2.73 -0.45
C MET A 235 14.32 4.00 -0.10
N SER A 236 15.37 3.81 0.70
CA SER A 236 16.28 4.86 1.16
C SER A 236 17.74 4.37 1.10
N GLY A 237 18.71 5.26 1.25
CA GLY A 237 20.12 4.93 1.31
C GLY A 237 20.58 4.03 0.14
N GLU A 238 21.28 2.95 0.44
CA GLU A 238 21.83 2.04 -0.56
C GLU A 238 20.76 1.35 -1.41
N ASN A 239 19.60 0.99 -0.84
CA ASN A 239 18.51 0.39 -1.59
C ASN A 239 18.01 1.32 -2.70
N ARG A 240 17.90 2.63 -2.41
CA ARG A 240 17.53 3.62 -3.42
C ARG A 240 18.55 3.67 -4.56
N THR A 241 19.84 3.64 -4.24
CA THR A 241 20.93 3.61 -5.23
C THR A 241 20.89 2.32 -6.06
N ILE A 242 20.81 1.15 -5.42
CA ILE A 242 20.73 -0.15 -6.09
C ILE A 242 19.54 -0.19 -7.04
N VAL A 243 18.35 0.22 -6.57
CA VAL A 243 17.13 0.18 -7.38
C VAL A 243 17.17 1.20 -8.51
N SER A 244 17.62 2.43 -8.27
CA SER A 244 17.75 3.46 -9.31
C SER A 244 18.71 3.03 -10.42
N GLN A 245 19.90 2.54 -10.06
CA GLN A 245 20.90 2.07 -11.01
C GLN A 245 20.46 0.79 -11.74
N GLY A 246 19.86 -0.14 -10.98
CA GLY A 246 19.37 -1.40 -11.55
C GLY A 246 18.24 -1.21 -12.56
N LEU A 247 17.30 -0.28 -12.30
CA LEU A 247 16.24 0.07 -13.25
C LEU A 247 16.81 0.73 -14.50
N SER A 248 17.79 1.63 -14.36
CA SER A 248 18.47 2.30 -15.48
C SER A 248 19.30 1.34 -16.33
N ALA A 249 19.84 0.28 -15.72
CA ALA A 249 20.63 -0.73 -16.40
C ALA A 249 19.79 -1.84 -17.04
N LEU A 250 18.51 -1.96 -16.70
CA LEU A 250 17.66 -3.11 -17.02
C LEU A 250 17.58 -3.40 -18.52
N GLU A 251 17.35 -2.39 -19.36
CA GLU A 251 17.28 -2.57 -20.81
C GLU A 251 18.62 -2.93 -21.46
N LYS A 252 19.73 -2.56 -20.82
CA LYS A 252 21.09 -2.79 -21.30
C LYS A 252 21.73 -4.04 -20.73
N SER A 253 21.03 -4.75 -19.82
CA SER A 253 21.55 -5.95 -19.21
C SER A 253 21.75 -7.07 -20.23
N ASP A 254 22.70 -7.96 -20.02
CA ASP A 254 22.94 -9.15 -20.83
C ASP A 254 22.15 -10.39 -20.34
N LEU A 255 21.16 -10.18 -19.45
CA LEU A 255 20.34 -11.24 -18.87
C LEU A 255 19.24 -11.69 -19.85
N ILE A 256 19.53 -12.68 -20.69
CA ILE A 256 18.65 -13.20 -21.75
C ILE A 256 17.30 -13.62 -21.18
N GLY A 257 17.31 -14.38 -20.06
CA GLY A 257 16.08 -14.83 -19.41
C GLY A 257 15.21 -13.68 -18.88
N LEU A 258 15.82 -12.63 -18.33
CA LEU A 258 15.09 -11.45 -17.88
C LEU A 258 14.43 -10.72 -19.07
N HIS A 259 15.14 -10.55 -20.18
CA HIS A 259 14.59 -9.94 -21.38
C HIS A 259 13.45 -10.75 -21.98
N ALA A 260 13.54 -12.08 -21.96
CA ALA A 260 12.44 -12.96 -22.38
C ALA A 260 11.20 -12.76 -21.49
N LEU A 261 11.38 -12.67 -20.17
CA LEU A 261 10.29 -12.42 -19.22
C LEU A 261 9.66 -11.04 -19.41
N LEU A 262 10.47 -10.01 -19.67
CA LEU A 262 9.98 -8.64 -19.94
C LEU A 262 9.14 -8.60 -21.23
N ARG A 263 9.56 -9.29 -22.28
CA ARG A 263 8.79 -9.41 -23.54
C ARG A 263 7.44 -10.09 -23.30
N GLU A 264 7.44 -11.24 -22.64
CA GLU A 264 6.21 -11.99 -22.36
C GLU A 264 5.27 -11.23 -21.39
N ALA A 265 5.82 -10.42 -20.49
CA ALA A 265 5.07 -9.53 -19.61
C ALA A 265 4.54 -8.26 -20.30
N GLY A 266 4.89 -7.99 -21.55
CA GLY A 266 4.50 -6.80 -22.30
C GLY A 266 5.17 -5.51 -21.82
N LEU A 267 6.38 -5.62 -21.24
CA LEU A 267 7.17 -4.51 -20.71
C LEU A 267 8.33 -4.07 -21.62
N SER A 268 8.64 -4.85 -22.66
CA SER A 268 9.74 -4.54 -23.59
C SER A 268 9.55 -3.19 -24.28
N GLY A 269 10.61 -2.36 -24.32
CA GLY A 269 10.60 -1.03 -24.92
C GLY A 269 9.80 0.01 -24.14
N LYS A 270 9.50 -0.24 -22.88
CA LYS A 270 8.85 0.72 -21.98
C LYS A 270 9.81 1.11 -20.87
N GLU A 271 9.73 2.35 -20.43
CA GLU A 271 10.39 2.75 -19.19
C GLU A 271 9.80 1.97 -18.01
N ILE A 272 10.66 1.26 -17.28
CA ILE A 272 10.26 0.38 -16.18
C ILE A 272 10.58 1.07 -14.87
N SER A 273 9.56 1.29 -14.06
CA SER A 273 9.68 1.80 -12.69
C SER A 273 9.60 0.67 -11.66
N SER A 274 9.88 0.98 -10.39
CA SER A 274 9.71 0.05 -9.28
C SER A 274 8.27 -0.49 -9.16
N VAL A 275 7.27 0.28 -9.62
CA VAL A 275 5.86 -0.15 -9.65
C VAL A 275 5.65 -1.33 -10.60
N GLN A 276 6.20 -1.28 -11.84
CA GLN A 276 6.12 -2.40 -12.76
C GLN A 276 6.90 -3.62 -12.25
N ILE A 277 8.04 -3.41 -11.60
CA ILE A 277 8.75 -4.52 -10.94
C ILE A 277 7.83 -5.17 -9.90
N GLY A 278 7.31 -4.41 -8.93
CA GLY A 278 6.53 -4.94 -7.82
C GLY A 278 5.19 -5.57 -8.22
N PHE A 279 4.49 -5.00 -9.23
CA PHE A 279 3.13 -5.43 -9.59
C PHE A 279 3.05 -6.29 -10.86
N ILE A 280 4.10 -6.31 -11.69
CA ILE A 280 4.06 -7.07 -12.95
C ILE A 280 5.16 -8.14 -12.99
N LEU A 281 6.42 -7.79 -12.74
CA LEU A 281 7.55 -8.71 -12.88
C LEU A 281 7.68 -9.65 -11.68
N ALA A 282 7.80 -9.11 -10.47
CA ALA A 282 7.96 -9.88 -9.24
C ALA A 282 6.83 -10.90 -9.00
N PRO A 283 5.53 -10.60 -9.24
CA PRO A 283 4.47 -11.60 -9.11
C PRO A 283 4.62 -12.83 -10.04
N ARG A 284 5.28 -12.69 -11.21
CA ARG A 284 5.55 -13.79 -12.12
C ARG A 284 6.63 -14.70 -11.58
N ILE A 285 7.71 -14.12 -11.07
CA ILE A 285 8.81 -14.86 -10.43
C ILE A 285 8.28 -15.55 -9.15
N ASN A 286 7.58 -14.81 -8.28
CA ASN A 286 6.98 -15.33 -7.05
C ASN A 286 5.96 -16.47 -7.29
N ALA A 287 5.30 -16.48 -8.46
CA ALA A 287 4.34 -17.54 -8.78
C ALA A 287 5.00 -18.91 -8.81
N ALA A 288 6.23 -19.02 -9.29
CA ALA A 288 6.99 -20.28 -9.28
C ALA A 288 7.15 -20.83 -7.86
N GLY A 289 7.62 -20.02 -6.91
CA GLY A 289 7.77 -20.45 -5.51
C GLY A 289 6.43 -20.82 -4.85
N ARG A 290 5.36 -20.07 -5.14
CA ARG A 290 4.02 -20.32 -4.59
C ARG A 290 3.37 -21.60 -5.13
N MET A 291 3.67 -21.97 -6.38
CA MET A 291 3.16 -23.15 -7.05
C MET A 291 4.10 -24.37 -6.89
N GLY A 292 5.21 -24.25 -6.14
CA GLY A 292 6.13 -25.33 -5.84
C GLY A 292 7.22 -25.57 -6.90
N GLU A 293 7.46 -24.60 -7.78
CA GLU A 293 8.38 -24.71 -8.93
C GLU A 293 9.42 -23.57 -8.95
N ALA A 294 9.95 -23.18 -7.77
CA ALA A 294 10.86 -22.02 -7.63
C ALA A 294 12.12 -22.12 -8.52
N ASP A 295 12.65 -23.33 -8.72
CA ASP A 295 13.82 -23.57 -9.56
C ASP A 295 13.63 -23.03 -10.99
N LYS A 296 12.42 -23.13 -11.56
CA LYS A 296 12.13 -22.61 -12.91
C LYS A 296 12.42 -21.13 -13.07
N ALA A 297 12.22 -20.34 -12.01
CA ALA A 297 12.49 -18.91 -12.05
C ALA A 297 14.02 -18.64 -12.03
N ALA A 298 14.78 -19.37 -11.20
CA ALA A 298 16.23 -19.27 -11.19
C ALA A 298 16.84 -19.77 -12.51
N GLU A 299 16.37 -20.89 -13.04
CA GLU A 299 16.79 -21.43 -14.35
C GLU A 299 16.56 -20.43 -15.47
N LEU A 300 15.39 -19.76 -15.50
CA LEU A 300 15.11 -18.70 -16.47
C LEU A 300 16.10 -17.54 -16.36
N LEU A 301 16.31 -17.01 -15.14
CA LEU A 301 17.20 -15.86 -14.95
C LEU A 301 18.68 -16.17 -15.21
N LEU A 302 19.08 -17.43 -15.08
CA LEU A 302 20.43 -17.94 -15.39
C LEU A 302 20.59 -18.48 -16.82
N CYS A 303 19.51 -18.45 -17.63
CA CYS A 303 19.50 -19.02 -18.97
C CYS A 303 20.24 -18.15 -19.99
N ASP A 304 21.21 -18.74 -20.71
CA ASP A 304 21.99 -18.10 -21.77
C ASP A 304 21.48 -18.45 -23.20
N ASP A 305 20.50 -19.39 -23.32
CA ASP A 305 19.90 -19.76 -24.62
C ASP A 305 18.59 -18.97 -24.84
N PRO A 306 18.50 -18.13 -25.89
CA PRO A 306 17.32 -17.31 -26.16
C PRO A 306 16.03 -18.13 -26.38
N GLU A 307 16.10 -19.29 -27.08
CA GLU A 307 14.93 -20.12 -27.36
C GLU A 307 14.41 -20.79 -26.07
N ALA A 308 15.31 -21.32 -25.25
CA ALA A 308 14.97 -21.88 -23.96
C ALA A 308 14.37 -20.82 -23.03
N ALA A 309 14.96 -19.61 -22.98
CA ALA A 309 14.48 -18.51 -22.18
C ALA A 309 13.05 -18.08 -22.58
N GLU A 310 12.73 -18.05 -23.89
CA GLU A 310 11.37 -17.75 -24.34
C GLU A 310 10.34 -18.80 -23.90
N ARG A 311 10.70 -20.10 -23.96
CA ARG A 311 9.82 -21.15 -23.47
C ARG A 311 9.58 -21.05 -21.97
N MET A 312 10.67 -20.90 -21.18
CA MET A 312 10.60 -20.77 -19.73
C MET A 312 9.81 -19.52 -19.30
N ALA A 313 9.97 -18.39 -20.00
CA ALA A 313 9.22 -17.15 -19.71
C ALA A 313 7.71 -17.34 -19.93
N LYS A 314 7.30 -18.06 -20.99
CA LYS A 314 5.89 -18.42 -21.23
C LYS A 314 5.33 -19.32 -20.14
N GLU A 315 6.11 -20.33 -19.71
CA GLU A 315 5.74 -21.22 -18.62
C GLU A 315 5.55 -20.43 -17.31
N LEU A 316 6.48 -19.57 -16.97
CA LEU A 316 6.41 -18.75 -15.75
C LEU A 316 5.20 -17.80 -15.77
N CYS A 317 4.90 -17.19 -16.92
CA CYS A 317 3.70 -16.38 -17.09
C CYS A 317 2.41 -17.22 -17.01
N ALA A 318 2.43 -18.49 -17.46
CA ALA A 318 1.31 -19.40 -17.31
C ALA A 318 1.07 -19.77 -15.84
N LEU A 319 2.11 -20.09 -15.08
CA LEU A 319 2.04 -20.32 -13.63
C LEU A 319 1.47 -19.11 -12.87
N ASN A 320 1.86 -17.91 -13.26
CA ASN A 320 1.27 -16.70 -12.64
C ASN A 320 -0.22 -16.54 -12.96
N ARG A 321 -0.67 -16.87 -14.18
CA ARG A 321 -2.11 -16.87 -14.52
C ARG A 321 -2.86 -17.93 -13.71
N GLU A 322 -2.32 -19.12 -13.57
CA GLU A 322 -2.88 -20.19 -12.73
C GLU A 322 -3.00 -19.73 -11.27
N ARG A 323 -1.92 -19.21 -10.70
CA ARG A 323 -1.94 -18.64 -9.35
C ARG A 323 -3.02 -17.56 -9.18
N GLN A 324 -3.21 -16.66 -10.17
CA GLN A 324 -4.25 -15.64 -10.15
C GLN A 324 -5.68 -16.23 -10.18
N ASN A 325 -5.90 -17.29 -10.94
CA ASN A 325 -7.18 -17.98 -10.98
C ASN A 325 -7.48 -18.63 -9.62
N VAL A 326 -6.51 -19.37 -9.06
CA VAL A 326 -6.63 -19.98 -7.72
C VAL A 326 -6.87 -18.91 -6.65
N GLU A 327 -6.16 -17.78 -6.70
CA GLU A 327 -6.36 -16.65 -5.80
C GLU A 327 -7.80 -16.12 -5.88
N GLN A 328 -8.33 -15.94 -7.09
CA GLN A 328 -9.67 -15.43 -7.29
C GLN A 328 -10.75 -16.40 -6.80
N GLU A 329 -10.56 -17.69 -7.01
CA GLU A 329 -11.46 -18.73 -6.50
C GLU A 329 -11.51 -18.75 -4.97
N ILE A 330 -10.33 -18.72 -4.31
CA ILE A 330 -10.23 -18.65 -2.85
C ILE A 330 -10.90 -17.37 -2.34
N TYR A 331 -10.65 -16.24 -3.01
CA TYR A 331 -11.21 -14.95 -2.62
C TYR A 331 -12.74 -14.94 -2.66
N VAL A 332 -13.35 -15.46 -3.73
CA VAL A 332 -14.83 -15.54 -3.85
C VAL A 332 -15.41 -16.43 -2.76
N GLN A 333 -14.82 -17.61 -2.51
CA GLN A 333 -15.27 -18.50 -1.44
C GLN A 333 -15.15 -17.85 -0.06
N ALA A 334 -14.05 -17.15 0.19
CA ALA A 334 -13.86 -16.43 1.45
C ALA A 334 -14.90 -15.31 1.65
N GLU A 335 -15.24 -14.58 0.59
CA GLU A 335 -16.27 -13.54 0.60
C GLU A 335 -17.66 -14.10 0.94
N GLU A 336 -18.02 -15.24 0.36
CA GLU A 336 -19.27 -15.94 0.68
C GLU A 336 -19.30 -16.35 2.16
N MET A 337 -18.21 -16.92 2.66
CA MET A 337 -18.11 -17.30 4.09
C MET A 337 -18.25 -16.10 5.02
N ILE A 338 -17.60 -14.96 4.70
CA ILE A 338 -17.71 -13.71 5.48
C ILE A 338 -19.16 -13.19 5.43
N GLY A 339 -19.82 -13.27 4.29
CA GLY A 339 -21.24 -12.87 4.13
C GLY A 339 -22.17 -13.59 5.13
N HIS A 340 -21.93 -14.85 5.38
CA HIS A 340 -22.70 -15.69 6.32
C HIS A 340 -22.18 -15.67 7.77
N MET A 341 -21.03 -15.05 8.02
CA MET A 341 -20.39 -15.01 9.34
C MET A 341 -21.16 -14.10 10.30
N PRO A 342 -21.43 -14.55 11.54
CA PRO A 342 -22.05 -13.72 12.58
C PRO A 342 -21.22 -12.47 12.88
N THR A 343 -21.88 -11.33 13.12
CA THR A 343 -21.21 -10.05 13.40
C THR A 343 -20.15 -10.13 14.51
N ARG A 344 -20.43 -10.90 15.57
CA ARG A 344 -19.49 -11.13 16.69
C ARG A 344 -18.17 -11.81 16.31
N GLN A 345 -18.11 -12.47 15.15
CA GLN A 345 -16.92 -13.16 14.63
C GLN A 345 -16.21 -12.38 13.52
N ARG A 346 -16.55 -11.10 13.31
CA ARG A 346 -15.99 -10.26 12.25
C ARG A 346 -14.91 -9.28 12.73
N SER A 347 -14.51 -9.34 14.02
CA SER A 347 -13.41 -8.50 14.53
C SER A 347 -12.04 -8.99 14.04
N ALA A 348 -11.90 -10.31 13.88
CA ALA A 348 -10.81 -10.97 13.18
C ALA A 348 -11.41 -12.00 12.20
N LEU A 349 -10.96 -12.00 10.96
CA LEU A 349 -11.47 -12.92 9.92
C LEU A 349 -10.69 -14.23 10.00
N VAL A 350 -11.27 -15.25 10.64
CA VAL A 350 -10.67 -16.59 10.74
C VAL A 350 -11.46 -17.56 9.87
N LEU A 351 -10.86 -17.97 8.74
CA LEU A 351 -11.50 -18.78 7.71
C LEU A 351 -10.68 -20.03 7.41
N GLU A 352 -11.33 -21.16 7.15
CA GLU A 352 -10.66 -22.41 6.82
C GLU A 352 -11.34 -23.17 5.67
N SER A 353 -10.50 -23.86 4.88
CA SER A 353 -10.98 -24.80 3.84
C SER A 353 -9.91 -25.80 3.44
N SER A 354 -10.32 -27.03 3.16
CA SER A 354 -9.45 -28.05 2.57
C SER A 354 -9.24 -27.91 1.06
N ARG A 355 -10.01 -27.04 0.41
CA ARG A 355 -9.93 -26.78 -1.03
C ARG A 355 -8.97 -25.65 -1.39
N TRP A 356 -8.47 -24.90 -0.40
CA TRP A 356 -7.59 -23.76 -0.66
C TRP A 356 -6.15 -24.19 -0.89
N HIS A 357 -5.46 -23.51 -1.77
CA HIS A 357 -4.05 -23.77 -2.04
C HIS A 357 -3.17 -23.08 -0.96
N GLN A 358 -2.33 -23.86 -0.26
CA GLN A 358 -1.50 -23.38 0.85
C GLN A 358 -0.58 -22.21 0.45
N GLY A 359 0.03 -22.24 -0.75
CA GLY A 359 0.93 -21.19 -1.23
C GLY A 359 0.23 -19.86 -1.59
N VAL A 360 -1.12 -19.87 -1.70
CA VAL A 360 -1.91 -18.71 -2.19
C VAL A 360 -2.73 -18.05 -1.08
N VAL A 361 -3.10 -18.78 -0.03
CA VAL A 361 -3.96 -18.26 1.06
C VAL A 361 -3.43 -16.96 1.69
N GLY A 362 -2.10 -16.79 1.77
CA GLY A 362 -1.49 -15.57 2.31
C GLY A 362 -1.75 -14.32 1.48
N ILE A 363 -1.89 -14.45 0.15
CA ILE A 363 -2.25 -13.32 -0.73
C ILE A 363 -3.70 -12.92 -0.48
N VAL A 364 -4.59 -13.92 -0.37
CA VAL A 364 -6.01 -13.67 -0.09
C VAL A 364 -6.19 -13.06 1.30
N ALA A 365 -5.41 -13.50 2.30
CA ALA A 365 -5.40 -12.88 3.63
C ALA A 365 -5.10 -11.38 3.56
N SER A 366 -4.09 -10.96 2.77
CA SER A 366 -3.76 -9.54 2.56
C SER A 366 -4.94 -8.77 1.95
N ARG A 367 -5.54 -9.29 0.87
CA ARG A 367 -6.69 -8.65 0.21
C ARG A 367 -7.91 -8.50 1.13
N LEU A 368 -8.17 -9.51 1.97
CA LEU A 368 -9.27 -9.47 2.93
C LEU A 368 -8.99 -8.47 4.05
N SER A 369 -7.76 -8.45 4.58
CA SER A 369 -7.36 -7.47 5.61
C SER A 369 -7.56 -6.04 5.12
N GLU A 370 -7.12 -5.74 3.90
CA GLU A 370 -7.28 -4.42 3.28
C GLU A 370 -8.76 -4.07 3.02
N LYS A 371 -9.54 -5.01 2.50
CA LYS A 371 -10.94 -4.75 2.14
C LYS A 371 -11.82 -4.54 3.37
N TYR A 372 -11.65 -5.39 4.39
CA TYR A 372 -12.50 -5.38 5.57
C TYR A 372 -11.94 -4.57 6.73
N SER A 373 -10.70 -4.06 6.60
CA SER A 373 -9.99 -3.34 7.67
C SER A 373 -9.94 -4.17 8.97
N ARG A 374 -9.54 -5.46 8.85
CA ARG A 374 -9.49 -6.44 9.94
C ARG A 374 -8.29 -7.36 9.77
N PRO A 375 -7.68 -7.83 10.86
CA PRO A 375 -6.72 -8.92 10.77
C PRO A 375 -7.37 -10.17 10.20
N SER A 376 -6.70 -10.83 9.26
CA SER A 376 -7.21 -12.00 8.52
C SER A 376 -6.31 -13.21 8.73
N PHE A 377 -6.92 -14.35 9.03
CA PHE A 377 -6.30 -15.64 9.28
C PHE A 377 -6.92 -16.67 8.33
N MET A 378 -6.18 -17.06 7.30
CA MET A 378 -6.62 -18.01 6.28
C MET A 378 -5.95 -19.36 6.50
N ILE A 379 -6.73 -20.42 6.69
CA ILE A 379 -6.24 -21.75 7.07
C ILE A 379 -6.51 -22.75 5.96
N HIS A 380 -5.45 -23.35 5.40
CA HIS A 380 -5.54 -24.52 4.54
C HIS A 380 -5.58 -25.76 5.43
N LEU A 381 -6.62 -26.59 5.26
CA LEU A 381 -6.79 -27.84 6.00
C LEU A 381 -6.20 -29.02 5.23
N ASN A 382 -5.30 -29.76 5.86
CA ASN A 382 -4.77 -31.02 5.35
C ASN A 382 -5.04 -32.13 6.38
N GLY A 383 -6.11 -32.87 6.18
CA GLY A 383 -6.54 -33.92 7.11
C GLY A 383 -6.87 -33.37 8.51
N ARG A 384 -6.08 -33.76 9.50
CA ARG A 384 -6.26 -33.40 10.90
C ARG A 384 -5.67 -32.04 11.24
N THR A 385 -4.72 -31.53 10.47
CA THR A 385 -4.01 -30.28 10.75
C THR A 385 -4.38 -29.19 9.77
N GLY A 386 -4.21 -27.94 10.17
CA GLY A 386 -4.36 -26.76 9.33
C GLY A 386 -3.08 -25.94 9.34
N LYS A 387 -2.64 -25.48 8.16
CA LYS A 387 -1.58 -24.46 8.03
C LYS A 387 -2.21 -23.11 7.73
N GLY A 388 -1.99 -22.16 8.64
CA GLY A 388 -2.55 -20.80 8.57
C GLY A 388 -1.54 -19.77 8.09
N SER A 389 -2.02 -18.81 7.32
CA SER A 389 -1.30 -17.58 6.98
C SER A 389 -2.15 -16.40 7.39
N CYS A 390 -1.55 -15.44 8.10
CA CYS A 390 -2.28 -14.28 8.60
C CYS A 390 -1.64 -12.96 8.18
N ARG A 391 -2.48 -11.93 8.11
CA ARG A 391 -2.11 -10.56 7.77
C ARG A 391 -2.76 -9.58 8.73
N SER A 392 -1.98 -8.59 9.13
CA SER A 392 -2.40 -7.54 10.04
C SER A 392 -3.21 -6.45 9.34
N TRP A 393 -3.87 -5.63 10.15
CA TRP A 393 -4.48 -4.37 9.79
C TRP A 393 -4.43 -3.39 10.97
N GLY A 394 -4.15 -2.12 10.68
CA GLY A 394 -4.25 -1.05 11.68
C GLY A 394 -3.31 -1.19 12.87
N GLY A 395 -2.11 -1.73 12.67
CA GLY A 395 -1.10 -1.93 13.72
C GLY A 395 -1.36 -3.13 14.62
N PHE A 396 -2.34 -3.99 14.31
CA PHE A 396 -2.61 -5.21 15.06
C PHE A 396 -1.40 -6.14 15.04
N ASN A 397 -0.80 -6.39 16.22
CA ASN A 397 0.39 -7.23 16.32
C ASN A 397 -0.01 -8.72 16.26
N LEU A 398 0.22 -9.33 15.08
CA LEU A 398 -0.10 -10.75 14.84
C LEU A 398 0.71 -11.70 15.70
N PHE A 399 1.99 -11.41 15.94
CA PHE A 399 2.84 -12.28 16.75
C PHE A 399 2.33 -12.36 18.17
N ALA A 400 2.07 -11.22 18.81
CA ALA A 400 1.49 -11.18 20.17
C ALA A 400 0.10 -11.86 20.24
N ALA A 401 -0.73 -11.68 19.18
CA ALA A 401 -2.02 -12.34 19.09
C ALA A 401 -1.90 -13.87 19.00
N LEU A 402 -0.98 -14.40 18.18
CA LEU A 402 -0.71 -15.85 18.10
C LEU A 402 -0.12 -16.39 19.39
N GLU A 403 0.80 -15.65 20.02
CA GLU A 403 1.37 -16.03 21.31
C GLU A 403 0.29 -16.17 22.40
N SER A 404 -0.71 -15.30 22.41
CA SER A 404 -1.86 -15.41 23.33
C SER A 404 -2.69 -16.70 23.13
N CYS A 405 -2.52 -17.38 22.01
CA CYS A 405 -3.20 -18.62 21.64
C CYS A 405 -2.26 -19.82 21.52
N LYS A 406 -1.02 -19.73 22.02
CA LYS A 406 0.00 -20.77 21.84
C LYS A 406 -0.42 -22.15 22.30
N ASP A 407 -1.30 -22.25 23.32
CA ASP A 407 -1.86 -23.49 23.79
C ASP A 407 -2.80 -24.21 22.81
N LEU A 408 -3.31 -23.51 21.80
CA LEU A 408 -4.15 -24.05 20.73
C LEU A 408 -3.36 -24.37 19.46
N LEU A 409 -2.11 -23.91 19.37
CA LEU A 409 -1.26 -24.00 18.17
C LEU A 409 -0.21 -25.11 18.32
N LEU A 410 0.09 -25.80 17.23
CA LEU A 410 1.21 -26.74 17.13
C LEU A 410 2.55 -26.02 16.90
N GLY A 411 2.50 -24.82 16.33
CA GLY A 411 3.64 -23.95 16.10
C GLY A 411 3.20 -22.68 15.40
N PHE A 412 3.95 -21.61 15.58
CA PHE A 412 3.74 -20.32 14.88
C PHE A 412 5.04 -19.56 14.76
N GLY A 413 5.08 -18.62 13.79
CA GLY A 413 6.22 -17.75 13.57
C GLY A 413 5.88 -16.62 12.61
N GLY A 414 6.75 -15.61 12.56
CA GLY A 414 6.57 -14.42 11.72
C GLY A 414 6.75 -13.13 12.51
N HIS A 415 6.19 -12.05 12.00
CA HIS A 415 6.34 -10.69 12.54
C HIS A 415 4.97 -10.06 12.87
N GLU A 416 4.98 -8.82 13.32
CA GLU A 416 3.76 -8.09 13.69
C GLU A 416 2.75 -7.98 12.54
N LEU A 417 3.19 -7.84 11.29
CA LEU A 417 2.34 -7.58 10.14
C LEU A 417 1.97 -8.83 9.34
N ALA A 418 2.79 -9.88 9.40
CA ALA A 418 2.58 -11.13 8.68
C ALA A 418 3.15 -12.30 9.47
N ALA A 419 2.35 -13.36 9.62
CA ALA A 419 2.76 -14.54 10.36
C ALA A 419 2.12 -15.82 9.77
N GLY A 420 2.68 -16.97 10.14
CA GLY A 420 2.18 -18.28 9.82
C GLY A 420 1.99 -19.11 11.09
N PHE A 421 1.11 -20.09 11.05
CA PHE A 421 0.88 -21.00 12.20
C PHE A 421 0.39 -22.36 11.72
N THR A 422 0.54 -23.34 12.58
CA THR A 422 -0.01 -24.70 12.41
C THR A 422 -0.95 -24.98 13.57
N ILE A 423 -2.11 -25.57 13.29
CA ILE A 423 -3.18 -25.80 14.27
C ILE A 423 -3.86 -27.13 14.03
N ASP A 424 -4.27 -27.84 15.09
CA ASP A 424 -5.19 -28.96 14.97
C ASP A 424 -6.58 -28.47 14.57
N ARG A 425 -7.23 -29.19 13.63
CA ARG A 425 -8.57 -28.84 13.14
C ARG A 425 -9.60 -28.67 14.27
N GLU A 426 -9.48 -29.48 15.30
CA GLU A 426 -10.39 -29.47 16.46
C GLU A 426 -10.28 -28.16 17.27
N ASN A 427 -9.12 -27.49 17.24
CA ASN A 427 -8.85 -26.26 17.96
C ASN A 427 -9.31 -24.99 17.19
N ILE A 428 -9.65 -25.08 15.90
CA ILE A 428 -10.00 -23.90 15.08
C ILE A 428 -11.21 -23.12 15.64
N PRO A 429 -12.29 -23.74 16.12
CA PRO A 429 -13.41 -22.99 16.72
C PRO A 429 -12.98 -22.17 17.95
N ALA A 430 -12.18 -22.74 18.85
CA ALA A 430 -11.67 -22.06 20.04
C ALA A 430 -10.69 -20.92 19.65
N PHE A 431 -9.82 -21.18 18.68
CA PHE A 431 -8.91 -20.18 18.12
C PHE A 431 -9.67 -19.00 17.53
N ARG A 432 -10.73 -19.25 16.73
CA ARG A 432 -11.58 -18.20 16.14
C ARG A 432 -12.22 -17.34 17.22
N GLU A 433 -12.74 -17.92 18.28
CA GLU A 433 -13.36 -17.18 19.36
C GLU A 433 -12.36 -16.31 20.10
N ARG A 434 -11.21 -16.88 20.51
CA ARG A 434 -10.13 -16.17 21.22
C ARG A 434 -9.53 -15.03 20.37
N MET A 435 -9.30 -15.24 19.08
CA MET A 435 -8.84 -14.20 18.17
C MET A 435 -9.83 -13.04 18.02
N ASN A 436 -11.12 -13.33 17.96
CA ASN A 436 -12.12 -12.29 17.91
C ASN A 436 -12.24 -11.51 19.23
N GLU A 437 -12.06 -12.16 20.38
CA GLU A 437 -11.99 -11.49 21.68
C GLU A 437 -10.75 -10.59 21.77
N TYR A 438 -9.59 -11.12 21.38
CA TYR A 438 -8.34 -10.37 21.36
C TYR A 438 -8.44 -9.13 20.45
N ALA A 439 -8.99 -9.29 19.24
CA ALA A 439 -9.15 -8.19 18.29
C ALA A 439 -10.14 -7.12 18.81
N ARG A 440 -11.23 -7.50 19.48
CA ARG A 440 -12.17 -6.55 20.12
C ARG A 440 -11.50 -5.78 21.25
N SER A 441 -10.74 -6.48 22.10
CA SER A 441 -10.00 -5.87 23.21
C SER A 441 -8.95 -4.88 22.69
N TYR A 442 -8.18 -5.27 21.68
CA TYR A 442 -7.17 -4.42 21.05
C TYR A 442 -7.76 -3.10 20.51
N CYS A 443 -8.93 -3.16 19.89
CA CYS A 443 -9.59 -2.00 19.29
C CYS A 443 -10.49 -1.23 20.27
N ASN A 444 -10.53 -1.56 21.57
CA ASN A 444 -11.47 -0.97 22.55
C ASN A 444 -12.93 -0.95 22.04
N GLY A 445 -13.33 -1.96 21.27
CA GLY A 445 -14.65 -2.04 20.65
C GLY A 445 -14.83 -1.17 19.38
N HIS A 446 -13.88 -0.31 19.04
CA HIS A 446 -13.91 0.55 17.86
C HIS A 446 -12.82 0.11 16.87
N PRO A 447 -13.18 -0.65 15.82
CA PRO A 447 -12.19 -1.06 14.84
C PRO A 447 -11.56 0.15 14.15
N PRO A 448 -10.24 0.14 13.89
CA PRO A 448 -9.59 1.23 13.19
C PRO A 448 -10.25 1.46 11.83
N GLU A 449 -10.64 2.69 11.56
CA GLU A 449 -11.16 3.08 10.25
C GLU A 449 -10.01 3.26 9.27
N PRO A 450 -10.15 2.80 8.01
CA PRO A 450 -9.13 3.03 7.01
C PRO A 450 -8.97 4.52 6.75
N ALA A 451 -7.77 5.03 6.98
CA ALA A 451 -7.38 6.38 6.63
C ALA A 451 -6.57 6.38 5.33
N LEU A 452 -6.70 7.45 4.56
CA LEU A 452 -5.92 7.67 3.35
C LEU A 452 -4.88 8.76 3.64
N GLU A 453 -3.60 8.39 3.55
CA GLU A 453 -2.50 9.34 3.70
C GLU A 453 -2.30 10.09 2.37
N VAL A 454 -2.41 11.40 2.40
CA VAL A 454 -2.30 12.28 1.22
C VAL A 454 -1.10 13.21 1.41
N ASP A 455 -0.16 13.18 0.46
CA ASP A 455 1.06 13.99 0.53
C ASP A 455 0.78 15.49 0.36
N ALA A 456 -0.07 15.88 -0.60
CA ALA A 456 -0.34 17.31 -0.82
C ALA A 456 -1.73 17.58 -1.41
N ALA A 457 -2.35 18.66 -0.98
CA ALA A 457 -3.48 19.25 -1.67
C ALA A 457 -2.99 20.17 -2.80
N ILE A 458 -3.59 20.06 -3.99
CA ILE A 458 -3.27 20.92 -5.12
C ILE A 458 -3.99 22.25 -4.95
N ALA A 459 -3.25 23.26 -4.47
CA ALA A 459 -3.76 24.62 -4.30
C ALA A 459 -3.92 25.35 -5.65
N HIS A 460 -2.97 25.16 -6.56
CA HIS A 460 -2.91 25.82 -7.86
C HIS A 460 -3.09 24.83 -9.03
N PRO A 461 -4.33 24.40 -9.36
CA PRO A 461 -4.57 23.39 -10.39
C PRO A 461 -4.04 23.74 -11.77
N GLY A 462 -3.91 25.04 -12.09
CA GLY A 462 -3.35 25.52 -13.36
C GLY A 462 -1.86 25.26 -13.54
N GLU A 463 -1.13 24.98 -12.45
CA GLU A 463 0.30 24.67 -12.48
C GLU A 463 0.58 23.16 -12.69
N VAL A 464 -0.45 22.32 -12.72
CA VAL A 464 -0.30 20.88 -12.96
C VAL A 464 -0.15 20.62 -14.46
N THR A 465 1.08 20.74 -14.96
CA THR A 465 1.44 20.57 -16.37
C THR A 465 2.12 19.22 -16.63
N LEU A 466 2.38 18.90 -17.90
CA LEU A 466 3.15 17.71 -18.26
C LEU A 466 4.58 17.78 -17.73
N GLU A 467 5.20 18.95 -17.80
CA GLU A 467 6.56 19.18 -17.31
C GLU A 467 6.66 18.95 -15.80
N GLU A 468 5.67 19.39 -15.04
CA GLU A 468 5.60 19.15 -13.60
C GLU A 468 5.45 17.65 -13.28
N LEU A 469 4.67 16.90 -14.09
CA LEU A 469 4.54 15.46 -13.92
C LEU A 469 5.82 14.71 -14.28
N GLU A 470 6.50 15.10 -15.35
CA GLU A 470 7.80 14.53 -15.71
C GLU A 470 8.84 14.77 -14.62
N ALA A 471 8.82 15.95 -14.03
CA ALA A 471 9.71 16.30 -12.93
C ALA A 471 9.49 15.44 -11.67
N LEU A 472 8.28 14.89 -11.42
CA LEU A 472 8.03 13.98 -10.32
C LEU A 472 8.88 12.69 -10.39
N SER A 473 9.39 12.34 -11.57
CA SER A 473 10.29 11.18 -11.75
C SER A 473 11.58 11.29 -10.92
N VAL A 474 11.99 12.50 -10.52
CA VAL A 474 13.15 12.70 -9.64
C VAL A 474 12.95 12.05 -8.25
N LEU A 475 11.69 11.91 -7.81
CA LEU A 475 11.35 11.25 -6.55
C LEU A 475 11.43 9.72 -6.62
N GLU A 476 11.47 9.13 -7.82
CA GLU A 476 11.63 7.68 -7.99
C GLU A 476 13.04 7.20 -7.56
N PRO A 477 13.20 5.94 -7.22
CA PRO A 477 12.21 4.85 -7.19
C PRO A 477 11.26 4.94 -6.00
N TYR A 478 9.98 4.59 -6.23
CA TYR A 478 8.98 4.50 -5.17
C TYR A 478 9.00 3.12 -4.52
N GLY A 479 8.65 3.06 -3.24
CA GLY A 479 8.57 1.84 -2.45
C GLY A 479 8.27 2.12 -0.98
N SER A 480 8.58 1.16 -0.10
CA SER A 480 8.48 1.35 1.35
C SER A 480 9.34 2.53 1.79
N GLY A 481 8.85 3.41 2.66
CA GLY A 481 9.56 4.62 3.10
C GLY A 481 9.66 5.75 2.05
N ASN A 482 9.34 5.50 0.78
CA ASN A 482 9.21 6.49 -0.27
C ASN A 482 8.01 6.18 -1.17
N ALA A 483 6.81 6.31 -0.62
CA ALA A 483 5.58 6.00 -1.34
C ALA A 483 5.40 6.89 -2.59
N ARG A 484 4.69 6.36 -3.61
CA ARG A 484 4.28 7.18 -4.75
C ARG A 484 3.44 8.35 -4.25
N PRO A 485 3.72 9.61 -4.66
CA PRO A 485 3.00 10.77 -4.17
C PRO A 485 1.50 10.71 -4.44
N LEU A 486 0.70 10.83 -3.39
CA LEU A 486 -0.74 10.91 -3.45
C LEU A 486 -1.18 12.36 -3.30
N PHE A 487 -1.90 12.86 -4.26
CA PHE A 487 -2.43 14.22 -4.27
C PHE A 487 -3.93 14.24 -4.02
N CYS A 488 -4.44 15.38 -3.57
CA CYS A 488 -5.88 15.62 -3.57
C CYS A 488 -6.25 16.97 -4.19
N LEU A 489 -7.46 17.03 -4.71
CA LEU A 489 -8.10 18.24 -5.22
C LEU A 489 -9.38 18.46 -4.43
N LEU A 490 -9.37 19.44 -3.53
CA LEU A 490 -10.49 19.75 -2.64
C LEU A 490 -11.49 20.68 -3.32
N GLY A 491 -12.79 20.40 -3.20
CA GLY A 491 -13.86 21.25 -3.69
C GLY A 491 -13.92 21.40 -5.23
N ALA A 492 -13.46 20.39 -5.96
CA ALA A 492 -13.62 20.31 -7.41
C ALA A 492 -15.10 20.05 -7.80
N THR A 493 -15.48 20.37 -9.02
CA THR A 493 -16.79 20.03 -9.57
C THR A 493 -16.68 18.78 -10.44
N LEU A 494 -17.52 17.80 -10.22
CA LEU A 494 -17.63 16.60 -11.07
C LEU A 494 -18.40 16.98 -12.36
N LEU A 495 -17.68 17.14 -13.46
CA LEU A 495 -18.23 17.66 -14.71
C LEU A 495 -18.84 16.55 -15.59
N ARG A 496 -18.25 15.35 -15.54
CA ARG A 496 -18.69 14.21 -16.37
C ARG A 496 -18.31 12.89 -15.73
N THR A 497 -19.15 11.85 -15.96
CA THR A 497 -18.87 10.45 -15.65
C THR A 497 -19.20 9.59 -16.86
N GLN A 498 -18.45 8.50 -17.06
CA GLN A 498 -18.68 7.52 -18.12
C GLN A 498 -18.08 6.17 -17.73
N ASN A 499 -18.90 5.12 -17.70
CA ASN A 499 -18.40 3.76 -17.51
C ASN A 499 -17.62 3.30 -18.75
N VAL A 500 -16.46 2.68 -18.55
CA VAL A 500 -15.55 2.19 -19.59
C VAL A 500 -15.06 0.77 -19.27
N GLY A 501 -14.37 0.11 -20.23
CA GLY A 501 -13.80 -1.21 -20.00
C GLY A 501 -14.88 -2.27 -19.67
N GLN A 502 -15.93 -2.38 -20.47
CA GLN A 502 -17.05 -3.32 -20.24
C GLN A 502 -17.75 -3.07 -18.88
N ASN A 503 -17.99 -1.82 -18.52
CA ASN A 503 -18.57 -1.39 -17.25
C ASN A 503 -17.79 -1.83 -16.01
N ARG A 504 -16.45 -1.88 -16.11
CA ARG A 504 -15.59 -2.23 -14.96
C ARG A 504 -14.85 -1.04 -14.36
N HIS A 505 -14.76 0.07 -15.10
CA HIS A 505 -14.01 1.26 -14.68
C HIS A 505 -14.82 2.52 -14.95
N LEU A 506 -14.57 3.58 -14.20
CA LEU A 506 -15.20 4.88 -14.35
C LEU A 506 -14.19 5.90 -14.90
N LYS A 507 -14.48 6.45 -16.08
CA LYS A 507 -13.84 7.68 -16.55
C LYS A 507 -14.63 8.87 -16.05
N LEU A 508 -13.96 9.87 -15.51
CA LEU A 508 -14.58 11.09 -14.98
C LEU A 508 -13.81 12.32 -15.42
N ARG A 509 -14.44 13.49 -15.30
CA ARG A 509 -13.80 14.78 -15.51
C ARG A 509 -14.09 15.69 -14.32
N LEU A 510 -13.03 16.26 -13.75
CA LEU A 510 -13.07 17.20 -12.64
C LEU A 510 -12.70 18.60 -13.12
N GLY A 511 -13.37 19.64 -12.61
CA GLY A 511 -13.05 21.02 -12.86
C GLY A 511 -12.81 21.79 -11.56
N LYS A 512 -11.77 22.63 -11.51
CA LYS A 512 -11.52 23.57 -10.42
C LYS A 512 -10.92 24.86 -10.96
N GLY A 513 -11.61 26.00 -10.80
CA GLY A 513 -11.24 27.23 -11.45
C GLY A 513 -11.29 27.09 -12.97
N CYS A 514 -10.22 27.47 -13.65
CA CYS A 514 -10.08 27.31 -15.11
C CYS A 514 -9.51 25.94 -15.52
N ALA A 515 -8.99 25.14 -14.59
CA ALA A 515 -8.38 23.86 -14.88
C ALA A 515 -9.42 22.72 -14.95
N GLN A 516 -9.21 21.78 -15.87
CA GLN A 516 -10.00 20.57 -16.00
C GLN A 516 -9.07 19.37 -16.18
N PHE A 517 -9.41 18.24 -15.50
CA PHE A 517 -8.64 17.02 -15.54
C PHE A 517 -9.52 15.83 -15.90
N ASP A 518 -9.03 14.99 -16.78
CA ASP A 518 -9.59 13.67 -16.99
C ASP A 518 -9.06 12.71 -15.94
N GLY A 519 -9.93 11.89 -15.35
CA GLY A 519 -9.59 10.87 -14.37
C GLY A 519 -10.07 9.50 -14.78
N ILE A 520 -9.35 8.47 -14.32
CA ILE A 520 -9.75 7.06 -14.43
C ILE A 520 -9.82 6.45 -13.02
N PHE A 521 -10.95 5.85 -12.70
CA PHE A 521 -11.18 5.14 -11.45
C PHE A 521 -11.35 3.66 -11.75
N PHE A 522 -10.30 2.89 -11.50
CA PHE A 522 -10.31 1.46 -11.77
C PHE A 522 -11.23 0.72 -10.79
N SER A 523 -11.86 -0.35 -11.28
CA SER A 523 -12.75 -1.23 -10.50
C SER A 523 -13.92 -0.52 -9.83
N THR A 524 -14.33 0.64 -10.36
CA THR A 524 -15.45 1.45 -9.89
C THR A 524 -16.35 1.82 -11.07
N VAL A 525 -17.65 1.95 -10.84
CA VAL A 525 -18.67 2.39 -11.81
C VAL A 525 -19.41 3.60 -11.27
N ALA A 526 -20.10 4.35 -12.14
CA ALA A 526 -20.77 5.59 -11.76
C ALA A 526 -21.79 5.38 -10.62
N GLU A 527 -22.51 4.27 -10.62
CA GLU A 527 -23.52 3.92 -9.63
C GLU A 527 -22.92 3.66 -8.23
N ARG A 528 -21.63 3.33 -8.16
CA ARG A 528 -20.89 3.07 -6.91
C ARG A 528 -20.00 4.23 -6.49
N CYS A 529 -19.89 5.27 -7.32
CA CYS A 529 -19.03 6.42 -7.06
C CYS A 529 -19.51 7.24 -5.85
N GLY A 530 -20.82 7.24 -5.57
CA GLY A 530 -21.42 8.01 -4.47
C GLY A 530 -21.47 9.52 -4.71
N CYS A 531 -21.15 10.00 -5.92
CA CYS A 531 -21.19 11.40 -6.33
C CYS A 531 -21.85 11.51 -7.72
N ALA A 532 -22.62 12.57 -7.95
CA ALA A 532 -23.30 12.85 -9.19
C ALA A 532 -22.60 13.97 -9.98
N VAL A 533 -22.86 14.03 -11.30
CA VAL A 533 -22.41 15.16 -12.13
C VAL A 533 -23.03 16.45 -11.62
N GLY A 534 -22.21 17.47 -11.43
CA GLY A 534 -22.55 18.75 -10.82
C GLY A 534 -22.17 18.87 -9.35
N ASP A 535 -21.91 17.75 -8.67
CA ASP A 535 -21.51 17.76 -7.25
C ASP A 535 -20.14 18.42 -7.06
N ARG A 536 -20.00 19.09 -5.91
CA ARG A 536 -18.70 19.47 -5.39
C ARG A 536 -18.10 18.29 -4.64
N VAL A 537 -16.89 17.91 -5.05
CA VAL A 537 -16.20 16.71 -4.58
C VAL A 537 -14.79 17.01 -4.13
N ASP A 538 -14.30 16.23 -3.18
CA ASP A 538 -12.88 16.08 -2.90
C ASP A 538 -12.42 14.79 -3.59
N ALA A 539 -11.33 14.86 -4.31
CA ALA A 539 -10.78 13.77 -5.11
C ALA A 539 -9.34 13.49 -4.71
N ALA A 540 -9.01 12.22 -4.38
CA ALA A 540 -7.65 11.77 -4.13
C ALA A 540 -7.17 10.89 -5.28
N PHE A 541 -5.94 11.13 -5.76
CA PHE A 541 -5.43 10.52 -6.98
C PHE A 541 -3.91 10.53 -7.05
N TYR A 542 -3.38 9.60 -7.83
CA TYR A 542 -2.03 9.70 -8.38
C TYR A 542 -2.06 10.46 -9.69
N LEU A 543 -1.05 11.28 -9.92
CA LEU A 543 -0.82 11.92 -11.20
C LEU A 543 -0.11 10.94 -12.15
N GLN A 544 -0.56 10.89 -13.40
CA GLN A 544 0.07 10.09 -14.45
C GLN A 544 -0.04 10.77 -15.80
N ILE A 545 0.90 10.47 -16.69
CA ILE A 545 0.85 10.88 -18.09
C ILE A 545 0.10 9.79 -18.85
N ASN A 546 -1.00 10.16 -19.48
CA ASN A 546 -1.72 9.31 -20.41
C ASN A 546 -1.25 9.57 -21.83
N GLU A 547 -0.75 8.55 -22.49
CA GLU A 547 -0.37 8.62 -23.89
C GLU A 547 -1.35 7.84 -24.75
N PHE A 548 -2.01 8.53 -25.66
CA PHE A 548 -2.96 7.92 -26.56
C PHE A 548 -2.81 8.51 -27.97
N ARG A 549 -2.48 7.67 -28.95
CA ARG A 549 -2.26 8.05 -30.35
C ARG A 549 -1.24 9.20 -30.52
N GLY A 550 -0.17 9.17 -29.73
CA GLY A 550 0.89 10.17 -29.74
C GLY A 550 0.56 11.46 -28.97
N ASN A 551 -0.66 11.61 -28.44
CA ASN A 551 -1.02 12.74 -27.59
C ASN A 551 -0.77 12.39 -26.13
N ARG A 552 0.03 13.21 -25.44
CA ARG A 552 0.34 13.09 -24.01
C ARG A 552 -0.49 14.10 -23.22
N THR A 553 -1.17 13.63 -22.19
CA THR A 553 -2.05 14.46 -21.36
C THR A 553 -1.91 14.07 -19.89
N VAL A 554 -2.11 15.07 -19.00
CA VAL A 554 -2.24 14.82 -17.57
C VAL A 554 -3.51 14.03 -17.31
N GLN A 555 -3.42 12.93 -16.58
CA GLN A 555 -4.55 12.12 -16.15
C GLN A 555 -4.46 11.83 -14.65
N LEU A 556 -5.63 11.85 -13.98
CA LEU A 556 -5.77 11.49 -12.58
C LEU A 556 -6.09 10.00 -12.49
N GLN A 557 -5.20 9.22 -11.86
CA GLN A 557 -5.52 7.85 -11.46
C GLN A 557 -6.19 7.90 -10.09
N MET A 558 -7.52 7.82 -10.09
CA MET A 558 -8.33 7.98 -8.88
C MET A 558 -8.08 6.89 -7.85
N VAL A 559 -7.95 7.27 -6.59
CA VAL A 559 -7.85 6.41 -5.42
C VAL A 559 -9.14 6.47 -4.60
N ASP A 560 -9.68 7.68 -4.39
CA ASP A 560 -10.97 7.88 -3.72
C ASP A 560 -11.64 9.18 -4.18
N ILE A 561 -12.95 9.28 -3.99
CA ILE A 561 -13.74 10.48 -4.24
C ILE A 561 -14.87 10.55 -3.21
N ARG A 562 -15.13 11.75 -2.71
CA ARG A 562 -16.21 11.99 -1.74
C ARG A 562 -16.86 13.33 -1.97
N PRO A 563 -18.11 13.56 -1.49
CA PRO A 563 -18.66 14.90 -1.40
C PRO A 563 -17.73 15.83 -0.64
N SER A 564 -17.53 17.04 -1.17
CA SER A 564 -16.52 17.95 -0.59
C SER A 564 -16.92 18.43 0.79
N LEU A 565 -15.99 18.38 1.73
CA LEU A 565 -16.11 19.00 3.06
C LEU A 565 -15.72 20.48 3.06
N CYS A 566 -15.23 21.03 1.94
CA CYS A 566 -14.89 22.43 1.79
C CYS A 566 -16.11 23.27 1.36
N ALA A 567 -16.42 24.32 2.09
CA ALA A 567 -17.42 25.29 1.67
C ALA A 567 -16.91 26.11 0.46
N SER A 568 -17.80 26.38 -0.50
CA SER A 568 -17.53 27.41 -1.52
C SER A 568 -17.61 28.81 -0.88
N GLY A 569 -17.05 29.82 -1.54
CA GLY A 569 -17.17 31.20 -1.05
C GLY A 569 -18.62 31.63 -0.81
N ARG A 570 -19.58 31.20 -1.69
CA ARG A 570 -21.02 31.45 -1.51
C ARG A 570 -21.62 30.68 -0.34
N GLU A 571 -21.22 29.44 -0.13
CA GLU A 571 -21.68 28.62 0.99
C GLU A 571 -21.12 29.15 2.31
N GLN A 572 -19.86 29.61 2.34
CA GLN A 572 -19.25 30.24 3.51
C GLN A 572 -19.93 31.56 3.85
N GLU A 573 -20.25 32.40 2.86
CA GLU A 573 -21.03 33.61 3.04
C GLU A 573 -22.40 33.28 3.62
N ALA A 574 -23.09 32.26 3.07
CA ALA A 574 -24.40 31.81 3.53
C ALA A 574 -24.36 31.35 5.00
N LEU A 575 -23.37 30.51 5.36
CA LEU A 575 -23.22 30.03 6.73
C LEU A 575 -22.93 31.17 7.70
N THR A 576 -22.04 32.10 7.33
CA THR A 576 -21.71 33.27 8.12
C THR A 576 -22.97 34.15 8.36
N LEU A 577 -23.76 34.34 7.31
CA LEU A 577 -24.99 35.14 7.40
C LEU A 577 -26.04 34.52 8.34
N VAL A 578 -26.22 33.18 8.26
CA VAL A 578 -27.12 32.44 9.15
C VAL A 578 -26.61 32.47 10.60
N THR A 579 -25.29 32.32 10.82
CA THR A 579 -24.69 32.37 12.16
C THR A 579 -24.89 33.73 12.80
N ARG A 580 -24.59 34.84 12.10
CA ARG A 580 -24.81 36.18 12.56
C ARG A 580 -26.28 36.43 12.98
N CYS A 581 -27.20 35.91 12.16
CA CYS A 581 -28.64 35.98 12.44
C CYS A 581 -29.02 35.18 13.69
N ALA A 582 -28.49 33.97 13.87
CA ALA A 582 -28.76 33.10 15.03
C ALA A 582 -28.16 33.66 16.33
N GLU A 583 -27.05 34.41 16.25
CA GLU A 583 -26.43 35.13 17.36
C GLU A 583 -27.14 36.46 17.72
N GLY A 584 -28.21 36.80 16.98
CA GLY A 584 -29.05 37.99 17.23
C GLY A 584 -28.48 39.29 16.66
N GLU A 585 -27.51 39.21 15.73
CA GLU A 585 -27.01 40.39 15.03
C GLU A 585 -28.07 40.97 14.08
N LEU A 586 -28.25 42.29 14.09
CA LEU A 586 -29.19 42.98 13.21
C LEU A 586 -28.65 42.99 11.77
N LEU A 587 -29.31 42.22 10.89
CA LEU A 587 -29.00 42.21 9.46
C LEU A 587 -29.60 43.45 8.76
N SER A 588 -28.98 43.86 7.66
CA SER A 588 -29.62 44.81 6.75
C SER A 588 -30.93 44.24 6.14
N GLN A 589 -31.85 45.09 5.76
CA GLN A 589 -33.11 44.65 5.14
C GLN A 589 -32.90 43.75 3.90
N ARG A 590 -31.84 43.99 3.15
CA ARG A 590 -31.45 43.21 2.00
C ARG A 590 -30.96 41.80 2.41
N GLU A 591 -30.12 41.71 3.42
CA GLU A 591 -29.59 40.44 3.95
C GLU A 591 -30.73 39.63 4.59
N ALA A 592 -31.59 40.26 5.41
CA ALA A 592 -32.72 39.60 6.04
C ALA A 592 -33.68 38.94 5.01
N ARG A 593 -33.98 39.66 3.91
CA ARG A 593 -34.77 39.13 2.81
C ARG A 593 -34.12 37.95 2.09
N ARG A 594 -32.80 37.93 2.00
CA ARG A 594 -32.05 36.81 1.44
C ARG A 594 -32.12 35.55 2.32
N VAL A 595 -32.00 35.71 3.63
CA VAL A 595 -31.99 34.61 4.61
C VAL A 595 -33.36 34.00 4.84
N MET A 596 -34.46 34.79 4.69
CA MET A 596 -35.81 34.36 5.01
C MET A 596 -36.30 33.21 4.14
N PRO A 597 -36.48 31.97 4.68
CA PRO A 597 -37.02 30.86 3.90
C PRO A 597 -38.53 30.99 3.71
N THR A 598 -39.02 30.50 2.57
CA THR A 598 -40.45 30.38 2.32
C THR A 598 -41.05 29.15 3.04
N ARG A 599 -42.38 29.15 3.18
CA ARG A 599 -43.11 27.99 3.74
C ARG A 599 -42.84 26.70 2.96
N GLU A 600 -42.72 26.79 1.64
CA GLU A 600 -42.43 25.65 0.76
C GLU A 600 -41.04 25.10 1.00
N GLN A 601 -40.05 25.97 1.23
CA GLN A 601 -38.66 25.57 1.54
C GLN A 601 -38.55 24.88 2.91
N PHE A 602 -39.25 25.37 3.93
CA PHE A 602 -39.37 24.66 5.20
C PHE A 602 -40.01 23.28 5.04
N ALA A 603 -41.05 23.16 4.23
CA ALA A 603 -41.70 21.88 3.99
C ALA A 603 -40.79 20.93 3.19
N ALA A 604 -40.00 21.43 2.23
CA ALA A 604 -39.04 20.64 1.47
C ALA A 604 -37.91 20.11 2.37
N ALA A 605 -37.34 20.99 3.20
CA ALA A 605 -36.28 20.61 4.16
C ALA A 605 -36.81 19.52 5.13
N TRP A 606 -37.99 19.71 5.69
CA TRP A 606 -38.54 18.78 6.66
C TRP A 606 -38.83 17.40 6.03
N ARG A 607 -39.45 17.35 4.84
CA ARG A 607 -39.68 16.09 4.10
C ARG A 607 -38.41 15.35 3.77
N PHE A 608 -37.34 16.07 3.41
CA PHE A 608 -36.04 15.46 3.20
C PHE A 608 -35.52 14.83 4.50
N LEU A 609 -35.50 15.56 5.60
CA LEU A 609 -35.01 15.09 6.89
C LEU A 609 -35.84 13.89 7.42
N GLU A 610 -37.16 13.91 7.31
CA GLU A 610 -38.04 12.77 7.68
C GLU A 610 -37.69 11.49 6.93
N ARG A 611 -37.33 11.60 5.66
CA ARG A 611 -36.94 10.46 4.80
C ARG A 611 -35.49 10.02 5.06
N ALA A 612 -34.59 10.96 5.32
CA ALA A 612 -33.16 10.69 5.41
C ALA A 612 -32.66 10.28 6.81
N VAL A 613 -33.32 10.74 7.87
CA VAL A 613 -32.90 10.48 9.26
C VAL A 613 -33.71 9.31 9.84
N PRO A 614 -33.07 8.16 10.15
CA PRO A 614 -33.71 7.04 10.83
C PRO A 614 -34.20 7.38 12.24
N GLU A 615 -34.95 6.46 12.88
CA GLU A 615 -35.43 6.67 14.27
C GLU A 615 -34.27 6.68 15.29
N GLU A 616 -33.26 5.87 15.04
CA GLU A 616 -32.03 5.82 15.85
C GLU A 616 -31.09 7.03 15.67
N GLY A 617 -31.38 7.90 14.72
CA GLY A 617 -30.55 9.07 14.39
C GLY A 617 -29.68 8.87 13.15
N LEU A 618 -29.01 9.92 12.71
CA LEU A 618 -28.11 9.96 11.56
C LEU A 618 -26.82 10.68 11.92
N SER A 619 -25.68 10.06 11.69
CA SER A 619 -24.38 10.74 11.67
C SER A 619 -24.01 11.10 10.23
N ALA A 620 -23.84 12.39 9.94
CA ALA A 620 -23.56 12.88 8.59
C ALA A 620 -22.63 14.11 8.62
N ASP A 621 -21.87 14.28 7.52
CA ASP A 621 -21.07 15.49 7.32
C ASP A 621 -21.99 16.69 7.07
N ARG A 622 -21.75 17.79 7.77
CA ARG A 622 -22.61 18.99 7.78
C ARG A 622 -22.85 19.58 6.40
N LEU A 623 -21.77 19.85 5.64
CA LEU A 623 -21.90 20.51 4.34
C LEU A 623 -22.59 19.66 3.29
N PRO A 624 -22.24 18.38 3.10
CA PRO A 624 -22.97 17.47 2.22
C PRO A 624 -24.46 17.38 2.57
N LEU A 625 -24.81 17.28 3.83
CA LEU A 625 -26.22 17.23 4.27
C LEU A 625 -26.97 18.51 3.89
N LEU A 626 -26.40 19.70 4.15
CA LEU A 626 -27.01 20.97 3.76
C LEU A 626 -27.19 21.10 2.24
N ARG A 627 -26.23 20.59 1.45
CA ARG A 627 -26.32 20.54 -0.03
C ARG A 627 -27.45 19.64 -0.49
N HIS A 628 -27.62 18.48 0.13
CA HIS A 628 -28.74 17.57 -0.20
C HIS A 628 -30.09 18.20 0.14
N ILE A 629 -30.22 18.87 1.29
CA ILE A 629 -31.43 19.62 1.63
C ILE A 629 -31.68 20.74 0.61
N ALA A 630 -30.63 21.47 0.24
CA ALA A 630 -30.71 22.55 -0.75
C ALA A 630 -31.14 22.06 -2.14
N ALA A 631 -30.74 20.86 -2.53
CA ALA A 631 -31.14 20.25 -3.81
C ALA A 631 -32.64 19.98 -3.93
N GLU A 632 -33.35 19.84 -2.80
CA GLU A 632 -34.84 19.69 -2.78
C GLU A 632 -35.58 21.05 -2.80
N MET A 633 -34.85 22.16 -2.84
CA MET A 633 -35.40 23.51 -2.75
C MET A 633 -35.36 24.26 -4.08
N HIS A 634 -36.37 25.05 -4.36
CA HIS A 634 -36.39 26.00 -5.47
C HIS A 634 -36.07 27.41 -4.97
N GLY A 635 -35.39 28.22 -5.79
CA GLY A 635 -35.09 29.61 -5.49
C GLY A 635 -33.67 30.02 -5.89
N ALA A 636 -33.29 31.25 -5.61
CA ALA A 636 -32.00 31.82 -6.00
C ALA A 636 -30.84 31.38 -5.10
N GLU A 637 -31.09 31.10 -3.82
CA GLU A 637 -30.08 30.76 -2.83
C GLU A 637 -30.48 29.55 -1.96
N PRO A 638 -30.66 28.36 -2.59
CA PRO A 638 -31.21 27.19 -1.90
C PRO A 638 -30.35 26.72 -0.73
N PHE A 639 -29.01 26.82 -0.81
CA PHE A 639 -28.10 26.44 0.28
C PHE A 639 -28.27 27.36 1.50
N LEU A 640 -28.40 28.67 1.29
CA LEU A 640 -28.65 29.65 2.36
C LEU A 640 -29.98 29.33 3.08
N HIS A 641 -31.03 29.05 2.31
CA HIS A 641 -32.34 28.68 2.87
C HIS A 641 -32.31 27.32 3.58
N ALA A 642 -31.56 26.33 3.07
CA ALA A 642 -31.37 25.05 3.76
C ALA A 642 -30.67 25.24 5.13
N ALA A 643 -29.61 26.03 5.20
CA ALA A 643 -28.93 26.35 6.43
C ALA A 643 -29.85 27.10 7.43
N ALA A 644 -30.64 28.06 6.95
CA ALA A 644 -31.59 28.79 7.76
C ALA A 644 -32.74 27.88 8.28
N CYS A 645 -33.29 26.98 7.44
CA CYS A 645 -34.30 26.02 7.87
C CYS A 645 -33.79 25.09 8.97
N VAL A 646 -32.56 24.54 8.84
CA VAL A 646 -31.93 23.69 9.84
C VAL A 646 -31.73 24.46 11.16
N ALA A 647 -31.25 25.69 11.10
CA ALA A 647 -31.10 26.55 12.28
C ALA A 647 -32.44 26.77 13.00
N VAL A 648 -33.51 27.10 12.28
CA VAL A 648 -34.87 27.28 12.84
C VAL A 648 -35.40 25.96 13.44
N PHE A 649 -35.21 24.80 12.77
CA PHE A 649 -35.63 23.51 13.33
C PHE A 649 -34.91 23.19 14.63
N LYS A 650 -33.60 23.48 14.71
CA LYS A 650 -32.80 23.33 15.92
C LYS A 650 -33.32 24.23 17.05
N GLU A 651 -33.52 25.51 16.81
CA GLU A 651 -34.06 26.47 17.79
C GLU A 651 -35.45 26.07 18.30
N ARG A 652 -36.27 25.52 17.45
CA ARG A 652 -37.64 25.06 17.82
C ARG A 652 -37.67 23.66 18.41
N GLY A 653 -36.52 23.00 18.56
CA GLY A 653 -36.41 21.65 19.10
C GLY A 653 -37.16 20.59 18.27
N LEU A 654 -37.23 20.78 16.96
CA LEU A 654 -37.69 19.79 15.98
C LEU A 654 -36.56 18.89 15.54
N LEU A 655 -35.33 19.37 15.62
CA LEU A 655 -34.11 18.71 15.25
C LEU A 655 -33.10 18.87 16.39
N GLU A 656 -32.64 17.79 16.96
CA GLU A 656 -31.43 17.77 17.77
C GLU A 656 -30.23 17.62 16.84
N TRP A 657 -29.29 18.52 16.97
CA TRP A 657 -28.12 18.60 16.13
C TRP A 657 -26.89 18.87 16.99
N GLN A 658 -26.03 17.85 17.13
CA GLN A 658 -24.76 17.98 17.84
C GLN A 658 -23.61 17.97 16.84
N GLU A 659 -22.77 18.98 16.85
CA GLU A 659 -21.61 19.10 15.97
C GLU A 659 -20.39 18.49 16.67
N THR A 660 -19.70 17.58 15.95
CA THR A 660 -18.46 16.93 16.39
C THR A 660 -17.42 17.13 15.27
N GLY A 661 -16.80 18.31 15.23
CA GLY A 661 -15.94 18.72 14.11
C GLY A 661 -16.76 18.97 12.83
N ASP A 662 -16.41 18.30 11.73
CA ASP A 662 -17.12 18.42 10.44
C ASP A 662 -18.38 17.55 10.36
N ALA A 663 -18.57 16.62 11.30
CA ALA A 663 -19.73 15.74 11.38
C ALA A 663 -20.82 16.33 12.28
N ALA A 664 -22.06 15.94 12.06
CA ALA A 664 -23.22 16.21 12.87
C ALA A 664 -23.99 14.96 13.21
N GLU A 665 -24.35 14.80 14.48
CA GLU A 665 -25.30 13.79 14.92
C GLU A 665 -26.70 14.41 14.99
N LEU A 666 -27.65 13.78 14.29
CA LEU A 666 -29.00 14.29 14.09
C LEU A 666 -30.04 13.33 14.63
N HIS A 667 -30.98 13.87 15.42
CA HIS A 667 -32.21 13.18 15.83
C HIS A 667 -33.42 14.07 15.55
N LEU A 668 -34.46 13.49 14.94
CA LEU A 668 -35.72 14.20 14.65
C LEU A 668 -36.72 13.99 15.78
N CYS A 669 -37.26 15.09 16.29
CA CYS A 669 -38.38 15.07 17.25
C CYS A 669 -39.72 14.94 16.49
N ARG A 670 -40.02 13.72 16.00
CA ARG A 670 -41.19 13.41 15.23
C ARG A 670 -42.48 13.61 16.06
N GLY A 671 -43.52 14.11 15.43
CA GLY A 671 -44.83 14.34 16.09
C GLY A 671 -44.95 15.64 16.90
N LYS A 672 -43.85 16.38 17.11
CA LYS A 672 -43.86 17.69 17.77
C LYS A 672 -44.46 18.75 16.83
N ARG A 673 -45.46 19.48 17.27
CA ARG A 673 -46.04 20.62 16.54
C ARG A 673 -45.62 21.94 17.18
N VAL A 674 -44.93 22.78 16.43
CA VAL A 674 -44.44 24.09 16.89
C VAL A 674 -44.68 25.16 15.84
N SER A 675 -44.85 26.40 16.25
CA SER A 675 -44.83 27.53 15.32
C SER A 675 -43.39 27.91 14.99
N LEU A 676 -43.00 27.85 13.74
CA LEU A 676 -41.70 28.25 13.26
C LEU A 676 -41.46 29.76 13.37
N GLU A 677 -42.58 30.52 13.32
CA GLU A 677 -42.54 31.98 13.46
C GLU A 677 -42.04 32.49 14.81
N GLN A 678 -42.09 31.64 15.83
CA GLN A 678 -41.61 31.92 17.18
C GLN A 678 -40.10 31.61 17.35
N SER A 679 -39.38 31.28 16.27
CA SER A 679 -37.92 31.16 16.31
C SER A 679 -37.28 32.52 16.48
N PRO A 680 -36.26 32.65 17.35
CA PRO A 680 -35.47 33.88 17.48
C PRO A 680 -34.91 34.36 16.14
N LEU A 681 -34.37 33.43 15.36
CA LEU A 681 -33.86 33.68 14.00
C LEU A 681 -34.94 34.24 13.08
N MET A 682 -36.14 33.68 13.08
CA MET A 682 -37.26 34.20 12.29
C MET A 682 -37.73 35.54 12.75
N ALA A 683 -37.68 35.80 14.05
CA ALA A 683 -38.04 37.13 14.64
C ALA A 683 -37.06 38.22 14.22
N SER A 684 -35.73 37.93 14.21
CA SER A 684 -34.70 38.90 13.81
C SER A 684 -34.72 39.25 12.32
N LEU A 685 -35.34 38.39 11.48
CA LEU A 685 -35.50 38.65 10.04
C LEU A 685 -36.72 39.53 9.70
N ARG A 686 -37.61 39.80 10.65
CA ARG A 686 -38.81 40.63 10.45
C ARG A 686 -38.47 42.09 10.76
N PHE A 687 -38.63 42.95 9.78
CA PHE A 687 -38.59 44.40 9.99
C PHE A 687 -39.96 44.93 10.39
N ASP A 688 -40.02 45.82 11.38
CA ASP A 688 -41.24 46.45 11.91
C ASP A 688 -42.03 47.32 10.92
N GLY A 689 -41.79 47.15 9.60
CA GLY A 689 -42.46 47.90 8.53
C GLY A 689 -43.72 47.26 7.97
N GLU A 690 -44.07 46.03 8.32
CA GLU A 690 -45.28 45.32 7.84
C GLU A 690 -46.32 45.12 8.96
N LYS A 691 -46.56 46.12 9.78
CA LYS A 691 -47.82 46.22 10.54
C LYS A 691 -48.87 46.92 9.67
N GLY A 692 -49.46 46.14 8.78
CA GLY A 692 -50.55 46.67 7.97
C GLY A 692 -51.02 45.70 6.88
N GLY A 693 -51.96 44.81 7.22
CA GLY A 693 -52.78 44.18 6.19
C GLY A 693 -52.91 42.67 6.22
N GLY A 694 -53.98 42.17 6.81
CA GLY A 694 -54.63 40.97 6.31
C GLY A 694 -54.42 39.68 7.09
N ALA A 695 -55.25 39.46 8.07
CA ALA A 695 -55.63 38.09 8.45
C ALA A 695 -56.18 37.34 7.24
N LEU A 696 -55.58 36.18 6.93
CA LEU A 696 -56.24 35.07 6.24
C LEU A 696 -55.68 33.78 6.78
#